data_0d4d9e00475ac7cbe5a8a00f87799e58
#
_entry.id   0d4d9e00475ac7cbe5a8a00f87799e58
#
_cell.length_a   1.000
_cell.length_b   1.000
_cell.length_c   1.000
_cell.angle_alpha   90.00
_cell.angle_beta   90.00
_cell.angle_gamma   90.00
#
_symmetry.space_group_name_H-M   'P 1'
#
loop_
_entity.id
_entity.type
_entity.pdbx_description
1 polymer ?
#
loop_
_entity_poly.entity_id
_entity_poly.type
_entity_poly.pdbx_seq_one_letter_code
_entity_poly.pdbx_strand_id
1 'polypeptide(L)'
;MAEQHPVAPPEQAAPQQVAPGPNAAPAPEQVEPGPDAEAHPPSNDRLAAIFHEIGSLLEIRGEIVFKTVAYHRAAEAIERWPDDVASAYRAGSRPAIPGVGKAISDKIAEIAATGRLAFLDRLHGELPPTLVELLAIPGVGPRTVRLLWERLGIESLDDLRTALRAGTLRAVPGLTEKGIAGLRAGLDVVDRRSARLTLGAAERIVDGLVAALGDAPGINAITPAGSFRRRRETIGDLDLLVETSQPEAVVARFTALPSVEAVIGAGPHKSAVRLAGGPQVDLMTIPPGEAGTYLVHFTGSKDHNVRLRGLARERGWSLSEKGFARLGEDGEIAGGPAAELRTFAGEAGVYAFLDLAEVPPELREDSGEIEAARDGRLPHLVELADLRGDLHAHSDWSDGVHSIEAMAEAARSRGYAYLALTDHSRSLAVANGLTPERVAAQRRVIAELNERFAAEEAAGTAPAATPAEGFRLLHGCELEIRADGALDFEDDLLASFDVVVASLHVSRSQPRQRLTARVLGALRSPHVDVLAHPAGRMLGERSRDDLDLAWDEVFDVAAATGTLLEMNGSDHRLDLSAERARRAVAVGCRLAIDSDAHRVEELTGIRWGVAQARRAWVTREVVANCWPRAYLLAWFAAKATRVA
;
A
#
# COMPACT_ATOMS: atom_id res chain seq x y z
N MET A 1 29.20 -91.94 37.97
CA MET A 1 29.87 -91.43 36.76
C MET A 1 28.81 -91.49 35.68
N ALA A 2 28.18 -90.39 35.36
CA ALA A 2 27.17 -90.26 34.28
C ALA A 2 27.68 -89.25 33.30
N GLU A 3 27.84 -89.68 32.08
CA GLU A 3 28.26 -88.85 30.93
C GLU A 3 27.13 -87.90 30.52
N GLN A 4 27.47 -86.64 30.36
CA GLN A 4 26.58 -85.62 29.85
C GLN A 4 26.77 -85.53 28.31
N HIS A 5 25.69 -85.77 27.55
CA HIS A 5 25.61 -85.43 26.13
C HIS A 5 25.12 -84.00 25.98
N PRO A 6 25.65 -83.23 25.02
CA PRO A 6 25.21 -81.83 24.79
C PRO A 6 23.91 -81.81 23.95
N VAL A 7 22.97 -80.96 24.42
CA VAL A 7 21.67 -80.68 23.73
C VAL A 7 21.95 -79.58 22.68
N ALA A 8 21.50 -79.82 21.46
CA ALA A 8 21.52 -78.86 20.34
C ALA A 8 20.50 -77.71 20.60
N PRO A 9 20.80 -76.47 20.12
CA PRO A 9 19.86 -75.37 20.27
C PRO A 9 18.66 -75.47 19.30
N PRO A 10 17.48 -74.92 19.64
CA PRO A 10 16.30 -75.00 18.80
C PRO A 10 16.40 -74.07 17.60
N GLU A 11 15.93 -74.55 16.46
CA GLU A 11 15.77 -73.91 15.17
C GLU A 11 14.89 -72.64 15.31
N GLN A 12 15.37 -71.49 14.87
CA GLN A 12 14.60 -70.24 14.80
C GLN A 12 13.55 -70.32 13.71
N ALA A 13 12.28 -70.32 14.06
CA ALA A 13 11.17 -70.20 13.14
C ALA A 13 11.15 -68.80 12.50
N ALA A 14 11.03 -68.74 11.18
CA ALA A 14 10.86 -67.51 10.42
C ALA A 14 9.57 -66.74 10.85
N PRO A 15 9.61 -65.39 10.90
CA PRO A 15 8.45 -64.62 11.30
C PRO A 15 7.32 -64.74 10.26
N GLN A 16 6.14 -65.17 10.70
CA GLN A 16 4.90 -65.12 9.92
C GLN A 16 4.54 -63.67 9.61
N GLN A 17 4.33 -63.37 8.34
CA GLN A 17 3.75 -62.08 7.89
C GLN A 17 2.34 -61.96 8.43
N VAL A 18 2.16 -61.01 9.35
CA VAL A 18 0.83 -60.57 9.81
C VAL A 18 0.24 -59.67 8.73
N ALA A 19 -0.91 -60.02 8.21
CA ALA A 19 -1.67 -59.21 7.27
C ALA A 19 -2.04 -57.87 7.93
N PRO A 20 -1.94 -56.70 7.25
CA PRO A 20 -2.29 -55.41 7.80
C PRO A 20 -3.81 -55.33 8.02
N GLY A 21 -4.19 -54.85 9.21
CA GLY A 21 -5.60 -54.58 9.58
C GLY A 21 -6.21 -53.45 8.73
N PRO A 22 -7.55 -53.26 8.73
CA PRO A 22 -8.27 -52.41 7.76
C PRO A 22 -8.09 -50.90 7.94
N ASN A 23 -7.08 -50.40 8.65
CA ASN A 23 -6.81 -48.98 8.89
C ASN A 23 -5.37 -48.51 8.54
N ALA A 24 -4.67 -49.22 7.67
CA ALA A 24 -3.42 -48.68 7.11
C ALA A 24 -3.75 -47.70 5.98
N ALA A 25 -3.38 -46.43 6.16
CA ALA A 25 -3.46 -45.43 5.10
C ALA A 25 -2.64 -45.90 3.88
N PRO A 26 -3.15 -45.75 2.66
CA PRO A 26 -2.39 -46.11 1.45
C PRO A 26 -1.09 -45.31 1.37
N ALA A 27 -0.03 -45.95 0.86
CA ALA A 27 1.21 -45.27 0.55
C ALA A 27 0.93 -44.09 -0.42
N PRO A 28 1.66 -42.99 -0.34
CA PRO A 28 1.41 -41.84 -1.22
C PRO A 28 1.61 -42.31 -2.68
N GLU A 29 0.54 -42.27 -3.47
CA GLU A 29 0.60 -42.37 -4.91
C GLU A 29 1.54 -41.29 -5.43
N GLN A 30 2.45 -41.63 -6.32
CA GLN A 30 3.28 -40.65 -7.02
C GLN A 30 2.36 -39.84 -7.92
N VAL A 31 2.03 -38.62 -7.48
CA VAL A 31 1.23 -37.66 -8.25
C VAL A 31 2.13 -37.11 -9.36
N GLU A 32 1.78 -37.41 -10.61
CA GLU A 32 2.48 -36.82 -11.77
C GLU A 32 2.27 -35.29 -11.77
N PRO A 33 3.31 -34.51 -12.12
CA PRO A 33 3.20 -33.05 -12.17
C PRO A 33 2.14 -32.63 -13.21
N GLY A 34 1.26 -31.69 -12.83
CA GLY A 34 0.29 -31.11 -13.76
C GLY A 34 0.99 -30.32 -14.88
N PRO A 35 0.35 -30.13 -16.05
CA PRO A 35 0.96 -29.51 -17.23
C PRO A 35 1.48 -28.08 -17.02
N ASP A 36 1.05 -27.37 -15.99
CA ASP A 36 1.51 -26.00 -15.65
C ASP A 36 2.71 -25.97 -14.68
N ALA A 37 3.10 -27.09 -14.08
CA ALA A 37 4.19 -27.17 -13.11
C ALA A 37 5.60 -27.13 -13.74
N GLU A 38 5.70 -27.33 -15.04
CA GLU A 38 7.00 -27.36 -15.75
C GLU A 38 7.51 -25.97 -16.15
N ALA A 39 6.69 -24.92 -16.15
CA ALA A 39 7.09 -23.62 -16.69
C ALA A 39 7.79 -22.71 -15.66
N HIS A 40 7.22 -22.49 -14.46
CA HIS A 40 7.83 -21.63 -13.42
C HIS A 40 7.39 -22.02 -12.01
N PRO A 41 8.32 -22.03 -11.01
CA PRO A 41 7.95 -22.21 -9.60
C PRO A 41 7.06 -21.05 -9.12
N PRO A 42 6.16 -21.28 -8.13
CA PRO A 42 5.34 -20.21 -7.60
C PRO A 42 6.20 -19.13 -6.90
N SER A 43 5.86 -17.87 -7.10
CA SER A 43 6.52 -16.75 -6.41
C SER A 43 6.33 -16.83 -4.89
N ASN A 44 7.14 -16.09 -4.13
CA ASN A 44 7.00 -15.98 -2.69
C ASN A 44 5.61 -15.48 -2.30
N ASP A 45 5.03 -14.50 -3.02
CA ASP A 45 3.67 -14.02 -2.78
C ASP A 45 2.63 -15.13 -2.95
N ARG A 46 2.79 -15.98 -3.96
CA ARG A 46 1.87 -17.10 -4.18
C ARG A 46 2.01 -18.16 -3.09
N LEU A 47 3.23 -18.47 -2.65
CA LEU A 47 3.47 -19.36 -1.51
C LEU A 47 2.86 -18.79 -0.22
N ALA A 48 3.10 -17.51 0.06
CA ALA A 48 2.55 -16.82 1.21
C ALA A 48 1.01 -16.84 1.20
N ALA A 49 0.38 -16.57 0.05
CA ALA A 49 -1.08 -16.65 -0.11
C ALA A 49 -1.62 -18.03 0.24
N ILE A 50 -0.98 -19.10 -0.22
CA ILE A 50 -1.34 -20.50 0.11
C ILE A 50 -1.29 -20.74 1.63
N PHE A 51 -0.24 -20.30 2.30
CA PHE A 51 -0.11 -20.51 3.75
C PHE A 51 -1.06 -19.62 4.57
N HIS A 52 -1.35 -18.39 4.13
CA HIS A 52 -2.39 -17.56 4.71
C HIS A 52 -3.78 -18.19 4.59
N GLU A 53 -4.10 -18.71 3.41
CA GLU A 53 -5.35 -19.42 3.16
C GLU A 53 -5.51 -20.64 4.08
N ILE A 54 -4.47 -21.46 4.20
CA ILE A 54 -4.47 -22.60 5.15
C ILE A 54 -4.72 -22.14 6.58
N GLY A 55 -4.03 -21.08 7.04
CA GLY A 55 -4.22 -20.52 8.37
C GLY A 55 -5.68 -20.12 8.61
N SER A 56 -6.27 -19.37 7.69
CA SER A 56 -7.65 -18.87 7.73
C SER A 56 -8.68 -19.99 7.71
N LEU A 57 -8.54 -20.97 6.82
CA LEU A 57 -9.44 -22.13 6.76
C LEU A 57 -9.38 -22.96 8.04
N LEU A 58 -8.18 -23.14 8.62
CA LEU A 58 -8.02 -23.83 9.89
C LEU A 58 -8.66 -23.04 11.06
N GLU A 59 -8.60 -21.72 11.04
CA GLU A 59 -9.32 -20.88 12.02
C GLU A 59 -10.83 -21.01 11.89
N ILE A 60 -11.37 -21.01 10.68
CA ILE A 60 -12.80 -21.24 10.41
C ILE A 60 -13.20 -22.63 10.88
N ARG A 61 -12.37 -23.64 10.65
CA ARG A 61 -12.61 -25.02 11.14
C ARG A 61 -12.59 -25.12 12.66
N GLY A 62 -11.93 -24.19 13.36
CA GLY A 62 -11.83 -24.15 14.81
C GLY A 62 -10.64 -24.93 15.37
N GLU A 63 -9.56 -25.02 14.59
CA GLU A 63 -8.27 -25.57 15.05
C GLU A 63 -7.66 -24.72 16.19
N ILE A 64 -6.72 -25.31 16.90
CA ILE A 64 -6.02 -24.62 18.00
C ILE A 64 -5.23 -23.42 17.47
N VAL A 65 -5.32 -22.30 18.16
CA VAL A 65 -4.73 -21.00 17.77
C VAL A 65 -3.22 -21.11 17.47
N PHE A 66 -2.48 -21.90 18.25
CA PHE A 66 -1.04 -22.07 18.04
C PHE A 66 -0.69 -22.59 16.63
N LYS A 67 -1.54 -23.49 16.10
CA LYS A 67 -1.34 -24.10 14.78
C LYS A 67 -1.66 -23.10 13.66
N THR A 68 -2.74 -22.33 13.79
CA THR A 68 -3.16 -21.35 12.78
C THR A 68 -2.19 -20.19 12.69
N VAL A 69 -1.75 -19.66 13.84
CA VAL A 69 -0.73 -18.60 13.93
C VAL A 69 0.60 -19.03 13.28
N ALA A 70 0.98 -20.31 13.40
CA ALA A 70 2.21 -20.80 12.76
C ALA A 70 2.17 -20.70 11.23
N TYR A 71 0.99 -20.94 10.60
CA TYR A 71 0.83 -20.78 9.16
C TYR A 71 0.88 -19.33 8.72
N HIS A 72 0.22 -18.42 9.43
CA HIS A 72 0.25 -16.98 9.12
C HIS A 72 1.67 -16.40 9.26
N ARG A 73 2.40 -16.76 10.34
CA ARG A 73 3.80 -16.33 10.52
C ARG A 73 4.71 -16.85 9.41
N ALA A 74 4.53 -18.10 9.01
CA ALA A 74 5.33 -18.65 7.91
C ALA A 74 5.01 -17.95 6.59
N ALA A 75 3.74 -17.64 6.32
CA ALA A 75 3.33 -16.89 5.15
C ALA A 75 3.99 -15.50 5.10
N GLU A 76 3.92 -14.75 6.20
CA GLU A 76 4.56 -13.43 6.32
C GLU A 76 6.07 -13.48 6.13
N ALA A 77 6.73 -14.52 6.68
CA ALA A 77 8.16 -14.69 6.54
C ALA A 77 8.58 -15.10 5.11
N ILE A 78 7.78 -15.91 4.43
CA ILE A 78 8.00 -16.30 3.03
C ILE A 78 7.81 -15.10 2.11
N GLU A 79 6.77 -14.30 2.31
CA GLU A 79 6.48 -13.10 1.52
C GLU A 79 7.65 -12.10 1.54
N ARG A 80 8.31 -11.97 2.70
CA ARG A 80 9.44 -11.05 2.89
C ARG A 80 10.80 -11.68 2.61
N TRP A 81 10.85 -12.98 2.27
CA TRP A 81 12.12 -13.64 2.02
C TRP A 81 12.77 -13.09 0.74
N PRO A 82 14.07 -12.69 0.77
CA PRO A 82 14.70 -11.99 -0.35
C PRO A 82 14.86 -12.85 -1.61
N ASP A 83 15.08 -14.15 -1.42
CA ASP A 83 15.31 -15.09 -2.52
C ASP A 83 14.02 -15.81 -2.93
N ASP A 84 13.99 -16.36 -4.14
CA ASP A 84 12.91 -17.22 -4.57
C ASP A 84 12.93 -18.54 -3.78
N VAL A 85 12.02 -18.64 -2.81
CA VAL A 85 11.90 -19.78 -1.90
C VAL A 85 11.61 -21.07 -2.66
N ALA A 86 10.68 -21.05 -3.62
CA ALA A 86 10.30 -22.26 -4.35
C ALA A 86 11.46 -22.76 -5.24
N SER A 87 12.19 -21.86 -5.88
CA SER A 87 13.38 -22.20 -6.65
C SER A 87 14.49 -22.78 -5.78
N ALA A 88 14.74 -22.21 -4.60
CA ALA A 88 15.71 -22.74 -3.64
C ALA A 88 15.36 -24.18 -3.22
N TYR A 89 14.09 -24.43 -2.88
CA TYR A 89 13.62 -25.78 -2.51
C TYR A 89 13.70 -26.78 -3.67
N ARG A 90 13.41 -26.34 -4.90
CA ARG A 90 13.55 -27.16 -6.11
C ARG A 90 15.02 -27.53 -6.39
N ALA A 91 15.95 -26.63 -6.09
CA ALA A 91 17.39 -26.87 -6.17
C ALA A 91 17.94 -27.73 -5.01
N GLY A 92 17.09 -28.17 -4.08
CA GLY A 92 17.48 -28.97 -2.91
C GLY A 92 18.00 -28.16 -1.72
N SER A 93 18.02 -26.83 -1.81
CA SER A 93 18.32 -25.95 -0.68
C SER A 93 17.07 -25.77 0.18
N ARG A 94 17.24 -25.74 1.51
CA ARG A 94 16.15 -25.44 2.46
C ARG A 94 16.58 -24.30 3.35
N PRO A 95 16.37 -23.04 2.91
CA PRO A 95 16.76 -21.87 3.68
C PRO A 95 16.08 -21.87 5.06
N ALA A 96 16.78 -21.38 6.07
CA ALA A 96 16.28 -21.31 7.45
C ALA A 96 15.39 -20.06 7.62
N ILE A 97 14.17 -20.11 7.04
CA ILE A 97 13.22 -19.01 7.10
C ILE A 97 12.61 -18.93 8.51
N PRO A 98 12.64 -17.77 9.18
CA PRO A 98 12.06 -17.60 10.51
C PRO A 98 10.56 -17.98 10.52
N GLY A 99 10.14 -18.75 11.51
CA GLY A 99 8.75 -19.22 11.60
C GLY A 99 8.39 -20.42 10.71
N VAL A 100 9.27 -20.87 9.81
CA VAL A 100 9.08 -22.05 8.96
C VAL A 100 9.66 -23.29 9.64
N GLY A 101 8.82 -23.99 10.42
CA GLY A 101 9.18 -25.28 11.00
C GLY A 101 9.17 -26.43 10.00
N LYS A 102 9.67 -27.61 10.39
CA LYS A 102 9.80 -28.79 9.53
C LYS A 102 8.52 -29.11 8.74
N ALA A 103 7.36 -29.10 9.40
CA ALA A 103 6.07 -29.44 8.76
C ALA A 103 5.66 -28.45 7.65
N ILE A 104 6.02 -27.17 7.77
CA ILE A 104 5.77 -26.14 6.76
C ILE A 104 6.83 -26.24 5.67
N SER A 105 8.09 -26.43 6.03
CA SER A 105 9.19 -26.68 5.08
C SER A 105 8.91 -27.87 4.17
N ASP A 106 8.36 -28.97 4.68
CA ASP A 106 8.00 -30.14 3.85
C ASP A 106 6.85 -29.79 2.88
N LYS A 107 5.90 -28.93 3.27
CA LYS A 107 4.84 -28.43 2.37
C LYS A 107 5.38 -27.50 1.28
N ILE A 108 6.33 -26.63 1.62
CA ILE A 108 7.00 -25.79 0.62
C ILE A 108 7.72 -26.68 -0.41
N ALA A 109 8.40 -27.74 0.03
CA ALA A 109 9.06 -28.68 -0.86
C ALA A 109 8.06 -29.39 -1.79
N GLU A 110 6.89 -29.79 -1.29
CA GLU A 110 5.82 -30.39 -2.08
C GLU A 110 5.31 -29.40 -3.16
N ILE A 111 4.99 -28.16 -2.77
CA ILE A 111 4.54 -27.12 -3.70
C ILE A 111 5.62 -26.81 -4.74
N ALA A 112 6.88 -26.68 -4.33
CA ALA A 112 7.99 -26.39 -5.23
C ALA A 112 8.23 -27.50 -6.25
N ALA A 113 8.02 -28.77 -5.88
CA ALA A 113 8.21 -29.91 -6.74
C ALA A 113 7.03 -30.17 -7.69
N THR A 114 5.79 -29.95 -7.21
CA THR A 114 4.57 -30.41 -7.90
C THR A 114 3.64 -29.27 -8.34
N GLY A 115 3.86 -28.04 -7.88
CA GLY A 115 2.94 -26.92 -8.06
C GLY A 115 1.66 -27.02 -7.21
N ARG A 116 1.48 -28.08 -6.42
CA ARG A 116 0.27 -28.39 -5.65
C ARG A 116 0.61 -28.74 -4.21
N LEU A 117 -0.40 -28.74 -3.34
CA LEU A 117 -0.28 -29.15 -1.95
C LEU A 117 -1.45 -30.06 -1.57
N ALA A 118 -1.20 -31.34 -1.43
CA ALA A 118 -2.23 -32.34 -1.08
C ALA A 118 -2.95 -32.01 0.25
N PHE A 119 -2.28 -31.33 1.17
CA PHE A 119 -2.90 -30.86 2.40
C PHE A 119 -3.96 -29.78 2.14
N LEU A 120 -3.71 -28.82 1.25
CA LEU A 120 -4.67 -27.77 0.87
C LEU A 120 -5.82 -28.36 0.06
N ASP A 121 -5.54 -29.28 -0.88
CA ASP A 121 -6.57 -29.98 -1.66
C ASP A 121 -7.56 -30.72 -0.75
N ARG A 122 -7.08 -31.41 0.29
CA ARG A 122 -7.97 -32.03 1.30
C ARG A 122 -8.76 -31.00 2.08
N LEU A 123 -8.13 -29.89 2.45
CA LEU A 123 -8.80 -28.82 3.20
C LEU A 123 -9.93 -28.17 2.38
N HIS A 124 -9.71 -27.99 1.08
CA HIS A 124 -10.74 -27.54 0.12
C HIS A 124 -11.88 -28.56 -0.05
N GLY A 125 -11.59 -29.85 0.11
CA GLY A 125 -12.62 -30.89 0.15
C GLY A 125 -13.48 -30.89 1.42
N GLU A 126 -12.96 -30.32 2.51
CA GLU A 126 -13.67 -30.20 3.80
C GLU A 126 -14.37 -28.84 3.94
N LEU A 127 -13.80 -27.78 3.39
CA LEU A 127 -14.19 -26.38 3.56
C LEU A 127 -14.14 -25.64 2.22
N PRO A 128 -15.20 -24.97 1.78
CA PRO A 128 -15.15 -24.11 0.60
C PRO A 128 -14.06 -23.03 0.74
N PRO A 129 -13.13 -22.90 -0.23
CA PRO A 129 -12.05 -21.91 -0.15
C PRO A 129 -12.57 -20.47 -0.12
N THR A 130 -13.73 -20.20 -0.72
CA THR A 130 -14.38 -18.89 -0.74
C THR A 130 -14.81 -18.38 0.65
N LEU A 131 -14.87 -19.24 1.67
CA LEU A 131 -15.14 -18.83 3.06
C LEU A 131 -14.12 -17.81 3.58
N VAL A 132 -12.89 -17.85 3.07
CA VAL A 132 -11.84 -16.91 3.46
C VAL A 132 -12.20 -15.46 3.07
N GLU A 133 -12.94 -15.26 1.98
CA GLU A 133 -13.40 -13.94 1.53
C GLU A 133 -14.31 -13.25 2.57
N LEU A 134 -15.09 -14.04 3.31
CA LEU A 134 -15.99 -13.51 4.35
C LEU A 134 -15.23 -12.90 5.54
N LEU A 135 -13.97 -13.29 5.75
CA LEU A 135 -13.11 -12.70 6.79
C LEU A 135 -12.70 -11.26 6.47
N ALA A 136 -12.78 -10.83 5.21
CA ALA A 136 -12.52 -9.45 4.81
C ALA A 136 -13.58 -8.46 5.30
N ILE A 137 -14.74 -8.95 5.76
CA ILE A 137 -15.83 -8.12 6.27
C ILE A 137 -15.45 -7.58 7.67
N PRO A 138 -15.38 -6.26 7.89
CA PRO A 138 -15.08 -5.70 9.20
C PRO A 138 -15.98 -6.22 10.31
N GLY A 139 -15.38 -6.70 11.39
CA GLY A 139 -16.09 -7.26 12.52
C GLY A 139 -16.56 -8.72 12.36
N VAL A 140 -16.27 -9.36 11.24
CA VAL A 140 -16.52 -10.78 10.99
C VAL A 140 -15.26 -11.59 11.28
N GLY A 141 -15.32 -12.46 12.27
CA GLY A 141 -14.25 -13.38 12.60
C GLY A 141 -14.55 -14.82 12.18
N PRO A 142 -13.58 -15.74 12.29
CA PRO A 142 -13.69 -17.14 11.88
C PRO A 142 -14.92 -17.87 12.47
N ARG A 143 -15.28 -17.55 13.72
CA ARG A 143 -16.48 -18.12 14.38
C ARG A 143 -17.77 -17.69 13.70
N THR A 144 -17.85 -16.43 13.25
CA THR A 144 -19.03 -15.92 12.55
C THR A 144 -19.12 -16.53 11.16
N VAL A 145 -18.01 -16.61 10.43
CA VAL A 145 -17.95 -17.27 9.11
C VAL A 145 -18.44 -18.71 9.23
N ARG A 146 -17.88 -19.46 10.17
CA ARG A 146 -18.29 -20.85 10.44
C ARG A 146 -19.79 -20.95 10.75
N LEU A 147 -20.34 -20.07 11.59
CA LEU A 147 -21.76 -20.05 11.94
C LEU A 147 -22.65 -19.82 10.70
N LEU A 148 -22.27 -18.87 9.84
CA LEU A 148 -23.00 -18.57 8.61
C LEU A 148 -22.98 -19.75 7.64
N TRP A 149 -21.83 -20.39 7.47
CA TRP A 149 -21.66 -21.56 6.62
C TRP A 149 -22.44 -22.78 7.14
N GLU A 150 -22.22 -23.18 8.40
CA GLU A 150 -22.83 -24.38 8.97
C GLU A 150 -24.38 -24.26 9.09
N ARG A 151 -24.91 -23.04 9.25
CA ARG A 151 -26.35 -22.84 9.49
C ARG A 151 -27.16 -22.48 8.25
N LEU A 152 -26.55 -21.77 7.30
CA LEU A 152 -27.24 -21.25 6.12
C LEU A 152 -26.58 -21.66 4.80
N GLY A 153 -25.45 -22.38 4.82
CA GLY A 153 -24.73 -22.73 3.61
C GLY A 153 -24.15 -21.51 2.89
N ILE A 154 -23.86 -20.43 3.62
CA ILE A 154 -23.24 -19.23 3.05
C ILE A 154 -21.75 -19.52 2.88
N GLU A 155 -21.31 -19.61 1.64
CA GLU A 155 -19.94 -19.97 1.25
C GLU A 155 -19.17 -18.81 0.63
N SER A 156 -19.87 -17.75 0.21
CA SER A 156 -19.29 -16.62 -0.52
C SER A 156 -19.89 -15.26 -0.10
N LEU A 157 -19.26 -14.16 -0.52
CA LEU A 157 -19.81 -12.81 -0.37
C LEU A 157 -21.17 -12.69 -1.09
N ASP A 158 -21.36 -13.36 -2.24
CA ASP A 158 -22.62 -13.33 -3.00
C ASP A 158 -23.75 -14.05 -2.29
N ASP A 159 -23.46 -15.18 -1.65
CA ASP A 159 -24.44 -15.87 -0.81
C ASP A 159 -24.88 -15.00 0.36
N LEU A 160 -23.90 -14.33 1.00
CA LEU A 160 -24.20 -13.39 2.09
C LEU A 160 -25.07 -12.22 1.63
N ARG A 161 -24.79 -11.63 0.43
CA ARG A 161 -25.63 -10.60 -0.18
C ARG A 161 -27.06 -11.08 -0.39
N THR A 162 -27.17 -12.29 -0.89
CA THR A 162 -28.48 -12.92 -1.15
C THR A 162 -29.23 -13.17 0.16
N ALA A 163 -28.58 -13.72 1.18
CA ALA A 163 -29.14 -13.97 2.49
C ALA A 163 -29.58 -12.67 3.21
N LEU A 164 -28.80 -11.59 3.10
CA LEU A 164 -29.13 -10.27 3.62
C LEU A 164 -30.37 -9.67 2.94
N ARG A 165 -30.47 -9.81 1.61
CA ARG A 165 -31.65 -9.35 0.83
C ARG A 165 -32.89 -10.15 1.18
N ALA A 166 -32.77 -11.45 1.32
CA ALA A 166 -33.87 -12.36 1.68
C ALA A 166 -34.27 -12.29 3.16
N GLY A 167 -33.45 -11.69 4.03
CA GLY A 167 -33.70 -11.60 5.48
C GLY A 167 -33.52 -12.92 6.24
N THR A 168 -32.91 -13.94 5.63
CA THR A 168 -32.75 -15.30 6.19
C THR A 168 -31.81 -15.34 7.39
N LEU A 169 -30.91 -14.35 7.53
CA LEU A 169 -29.99 -14.24 8.67
C LEU A 169 -30.69 -14.14 10.03
N ARG A 170 -31.93 -13.65 10.06
CA ARG A 170 -32.74 -13.58 11.29
C ARG A 170 -33.05 -14.93 11.92
N ALA A 171 -32.99 -15.99 11.12
CA ALA A 171 -33.25 -17.36 11.59
C ALA A 171 -32.01 -18.00 12.27
N VAL A 172 -30.82 -17.33 12.24
CA VAL A 172 -29.59 -17.88 12.81
C VAL A 172 -29.53 -17.64 14.32
N PRO A 173 -29.56 -18.67 15.17
CA PRO A 173 -29.41 -18.50 16.60
C PRO A 173 -28.08 -17.84 16.96
N GLY A 174 -28.14 -16.81 17.79
CA GLY A 174 -26.95 -16.05 18.21
C GLY A 174 -26.59 -14.86 17.32
N LEU A 175 -27.24 -14.69 16.17
CA LEU A 175 -27.08 -13.50 15.33
C LEU A 175 -28.16 -12.47 15.68
N THR A 176 -27.77 -11.34 16.25
CA THR A 176 -28.70 -10.26 16.66
C THR A 176 -28.98 -9.31 15.50
N GLU A 177 -30.08 -8.53 15.57
CA GLU A 177 -30.35 -7.46 14.58
C GLU A 177 -29.17 -6.49 14.44
N LYS A 178 -28.48 -6.17 15.55
CA LYS A 178 -27.25 -5.37 15.52
C LYS A 178 -26.13 -6.08 14.75
N GLY A 179 -25.98 -7.39 14.93
CA GLY A 179 -25.01 -8.20 14.19
C GLY A 179 -25.32 -8.23 12.70
N ILE A 180 -26.60 -8.38 12.32
CA ILE A 180 -27.05 -8.38 10.91
C ILE A 180 -26.79 -7.00 10.28
N ALA A 181 -27.09 -5.92 11.00
CA ALA A 181 -26.78 -4.56 10.55
C ALA A 181 -25.26 -4.35 10.37
N GLY A 182 -24.45 -4.91 11.28
CA GLY A 182 -22.99 -4.91 11.19
C GLY A 182 -22.47 -5.66 9.96
N LEU A 183 -23.02 -6.87 9.70
CA LEU A 183 -22.69 -7.65 8.49
C LEU A 183 -22.99 -6.87 7.20
N ARG A 184 -24.17 -6.21 7.14
CA ARG A 184 -24.55 -5.40 5.98
C ARG A 184 -23.60 -4.22 5.78
N ALA A 185 -23.34 -3.45 6.84
CA ALA A 185 -22.43 -2.33 6.78
C ALA A 185 -21.00 -2.76 6.42
N GLY A 186 -20.53 -3.88 6.97
CA GLY A 186 -19.21 -4.43 6.67
C GLY A 186 -19.11 -4.93 5.22
N LEU A 187 -20.16 -5.56 4.69
CA LEU A 187 -20.21 -5.99 3.30
C LEU A 187 -20.18 -4.78 2.34
N ASP A 188 -20.93 -3.71 2.64
CA ASP A 188 -20.88 -2.46 1.87
C ASP A 188 -19.46 -1.84 1.88
N VAL A 189 -18.70 -2.03 2.95
CA VAL A 189 -17.29 -1.61 3.02
C VAL A 189 -16.41 -2.46 2.09
N VAL A 190 -16.57 -3.80 2.12
CA VAL A 190 -15.83 -4.71 1.24
C VAL A 190 -16.11 -4.39 -0.23
N ASP A 191 -17.40 -4.23 -0.58
CA ASP A 191 -17.83 -3.91 -1.95
C ASP A 191 -17.21 -2.59 -2.45
N ARG A 192 -17.12 -1.58 -1.59
CA ARG A 192 -16.46 -0.32 -1.92
C ARG A 192 -14.93 -0.43 -2.01
N ARG A 193 -14.31 -1.27 -1.18
CA ARG A 193 -12.84 -1.46 -1.13
C ARG A 193 -12.32 -2.32 -2.28
N SER A 194 -12.97 -3.44 -2.55
CA SER A 194 -12.58 -4.36 -3.63
C SER A 194 -12.74 -3.77 -5.03
N ALA A 195 -13.60 -2.76 -5.18
CA ALA A 195 -13.76 -2.03 -6.43
C ALA A 195 -12.75 -0.89 -6.64
N ARG A 196 -11.85 -0.61 -5.67
CA ARG A 196 -10.95 0.55 -5.75
C ARG A 196 -9.49 0.12 -5.81
N LEU A 197 -8.76 0.72 -6.76
CA LEU A 197 -7.31 0.56 -6.90
C LEU A 197 -6.56 1.48 -5.93
N THR A 198 -5.36 1.08 -5.49
CA THR A 198 -4.40 2.02 -4.91
C THR A 198 -3.92 3.01 -5.98
N LEU A 199 -3.39 4.16 -5.56
CA LEU A 199 -2.89 5.19 -6.49
C LEU A 199 -1.79 4.64 -7.40
N GLY A 200 -0.86 3.85 -6.86
CA GLY A 200 0.22 3.24 -7.66
C GLY A 200 -0.28 2.16 -8.61
N ALA A 201 -1.28 1.35 -8.23
CA ALA A 201 -1.92 0.40 -9.14
C ALA A 201 -2.63 1.10 -10.29
N ALA A 202 -3.35 2.19 -9.99
CA ALA A 202 -4.01 3.02 -11.00
C ALA A 202 -3.00 3.66 -11.95
N GLU A 203 -1.86 4.15 -11.43
CA GLU A 203 -0.80 4.76 -12.24
C GLU A 203 -0.22 3.78 -13.27
N ARG A 204 0.09 2.54 -12.85
CA ARG A 204 0.56 1.51 -13.79
C ARG A 204 -0.41 1.22 -14.92
N ILE A 205 -1.72 1.19 -14.63
CA ILE A 205 -2.76 0.97 -15.65
C ILE A 205 -2.83 2.18 -16.59
N VAL A 206 -2.84 3.39 -16.05
CA VAL A 206 -2.91 4.64 -16.83
C VAL A 206 -1.69 4.76 -17.75
N ASP A 207 -0.48 4.50 -17.25
CA ASP A 207 0.75 4.54 -18.04
C ASP A 207 0.69 3.55 -19.21
N GLY A 208 0.21 2.32 -18.95
CA GLY A 208 -0.01 1.31 -19.98
C GLY A 208 -1.04 1.74 -21.05
N LEU A 209 -2.13 2.37 -20.64
CA LEU A 209 -3.16 2.87 -21.55
C LEU A 209 -2.64 4.06 -22.38
N VAL A 210 -1.93 5.00 -21.75
CA VAL A 210 -1.33 6.15 -22.43
C VAL A 210 -0.31 5.68 -23.46
N ALA A 211 0.56 4.73 -23.10
CA ALA A 211 1.53 4.14 -24.03
C ALA A 211 0.84 3.42 -25.21
N ALA A 212 -0.22 2.64 -24.94
CA ALA A 212 -0.95 1.89 -25.97
C ALA A 212 -1.74 2.78 -26.94
N LEU A 213 -2.17 3.96 -26.48
CA LEU A 213 -2.94 4.93 -27.30
C LEU A 213 -2.04 5.97 -27.97
N GLY A 214 -0.88 6.29 -27.41
CA GLY A 214 -0.04 7.43 -27.81
C GLY A 214 0.36 7.47 -29.28
N ASP A 215 0.48 6.30 -29.91
CA ASP A 215 0.83 6.17 -31.33
C ASP A 215 -0.38 6.25 -32.29
N ALA A 216 -1.60 6.49 -31.78
CA ALA A 216 -2.78 6.57 -32.62
C ALA A 216 -2.78 7.90 -33.45
N PRO A 217 -3.13 7.84 -34.74
CA PRO A 217 -3.16 9.04 -35.60
C PRO A 217 -4.11 10.11 -35.05
N GLY A 218 -3.67 11.38 -35.12
CA GLY A 218 -4.51 12.53 -34.78
C GLY A 218 -4.65 12.80 -33.28
N ILE A 219 -3.92 12.12 -32.42
CA ILE A 219 -3.84 12.45 -30.97
C ILE A 219 -2.84 13.60 -30.76
N ASN A 220 -3.30 14.67 -30.12
CA ASN A 220 -2.48 15.80 -29.71
C ASN A 220 -2.00 15.65 -28.26
N ALA A 221 -2.90 15.20 -27.37
CA ALA A 221 -2.59 14.97 -25.96
C ALA A 221 -3.52 13.91 -25.37
N ILE A 222 -3.00 13.17 -24.38
CA ILE A 222 -3.77 12.29 -23.49
C ILE A 222 -3.55 12.76 -22.07
N THR A 223 -4.62 13.13 -21.38
CA THR A 223 -4.55 13.62 -20.00
C THR A 223 -5.47 12.77 -19.13
N PRO A 224 -4.91 12.01 -18.17
CA PRO A 224 -5.73 11.37 -17.14
C PRO A 224 -6.47 12.43 -16.32
N ALA A 225 -7.69 12.11 -15.89
CA ALA A 225 -8.56 13.03 -15.14
C ALA A 225 -9.11 12.39 -13.87
N GLY A 226 -10.25 12.83 -13.39
CA GLY A 226 -10.97 12.26 -12.27
C GLY A 226 -10.19 12.27 -10.95
N SER A 227 -10.52 11.30 -10.12
CA SER A 227 -9.88 11.11 -8.81
C SER A 227 -8.38 10.77 -8.92
N PHE A 228 -7.96 10.13 -10.02
CA PHE A 228 -6.55 9.83 -10.29
C PHE A 228 -5.72 11.12 -10.47
N ARG A 229 -6.19 12.07 -11.25
CA ARG A 229 -5.48 13.36 -11.45
C ARG A 229 -5.42 14.18 -10.18
N ARG A 230 -6.46 14.10 -9.33
CA ARG A 230 -6.46 14.71 -8.00
C ARG A 230 -5.62 13.95 -6.98
N ARG A 231 -4.91 12.87 -7.40
CA ARG A 231 -4.04 12.05 -6.56
C ARG A 231 -4.75 11.49 -5.31
N ARG A 232 -6.01 11.06 -5.45
CA ARG A 232 -6.73 10.37 -4.36
C ARG A 232 -5.98 9.09 -3.97
N GLU A 233 -6.04 8.73 -2.70
CA GLU A 233 -5.37 7.54 -2.16
C GLU A 233 -5.84 6.24 -2.81
N THR A 234 -7.12 6.20 -3.17
CA THR A 234 -7.74 5.09 -3.89
C THR A 234 -8.61 5.60 -5.04
N ILE A 235 -8.63 4.84 -6.13
CA ILE A 235 -9.25 5.19 -7.40
C ILE A 235 -10.34 4.17 -7.72
N GLY A 236 -11.57 4.61 -8.03
CA GLY A 236 -12.70 3.73 -8.38
C GLY A 236 -12.79 3.44 -9.87
N ASP A 237 -12.65 4.47 -10.66
CA ASP A 237 -12.71 4.48 -12.11
C ASP A 237 -11.57 5.33 -12.67
N LEU A 238 -11.23 5.12 -13.93
CA LEU A 238 -10.19 5.88 -14.61
C LEU A 238 -10.82 6.71 -15.72
N ASP A 239 -10.53 8.02 -15.72
CA ASP A 239 -10.97 8.94 -16.74
C ASP A 239 -9.76 9.34 -17.61
N LEU A 240 -9.89 9.21 -18.94
CA LEU A 240 -8.91 9.67 -19.92
C LEU A 240 -9.53 10.73 -20.82
N LEU A 241 -8.91 11.89 -20.91
CA LEU A 241 -9.26 12.94 -21.85
C LEU A 241 -8.25 12.91 -23.01
N VAL A 242 -8.73 12.79 -24.24
CA VAL A 242 -7.90 12.69 -25.44
C VAL A 242 -8.21 13.84 -26.38
N GLU A 243 -7.30 14.77 -26.50
CA GLU A 243 -7.39 15.85 -27.49
C GLU A 243 -7.04 15.31 -28.88
N THR A 244 -8.00 15.32 -29.78
CA THR A 244 -7.86 14.71 -31.11
C THR A 244 -8.74 15.35 -32.16
N SER A 245 -8.23 15.37 -33.40
CA SER A 245 -9.01 15.68 -34.61
C SER A 245 -9.66 14.44 -35.27
N GLN A 246 -9.40 13.22 -34.72
CA GLN A 246 -9.87 11.95 -35.28
C GLN A 246 -10.53 11.08 -34.19
N PRO A 247 -11.68 11.53 -33.62
CA PRO A 247 -12.28 10.87 -32.47
C PRO A 247 -12.66 9.41 -32.73
N GLU A 248 -13.19 9.08 -33.93
CA GLU A 248 -13.60 7.71 -34.26
C GLU A 248 -12.41 6.74 -34.31
N ALA A 249 -11.25 7.18 -34.81
CA ALA A 249 -10.04 6.36 -34.87
C ALA A 249 -9.51 6.07 -33.46
N VAL A 250 -9.54 7.07 -32.58
CA VAL A 250 -9.13 6.92 -31.17
C VAL A 250 -10.05 5.95 -30.43
N VAL A 251 -11.37 6.11 -30.58
CA VAL A 251 -12.37 5.22 -29.96
C VAL A 251 -12.23 3.79 -30.46
N ALA A 252 -12.05 3.59 -31.78
CA ALA A 252 -11.87 2.27 -32.36
C ALA A 252 -10.60 1.58 -31.80
N ARG A 253 -9.50 2.32 -31.69
CA ARG A 253 -8.26 1.78 -31.08
C ARG A 253 -8.44 1.46 -29.59
N PHE A 254 -9.06 2.36 -28.82
CA PHE A 254 -9.29 2.18 -27.39
C PHE A 254 -10.12 0.94 -27.10
N THR A 255 -11.24 0.76 -27.82
CA THR A 255 -12.14 -0.38 -27.63
C THR A 255 -11.56 -1.72 -28.12
N ALA A 256 -10.52 -1.69 -28.97
CA ALA A 256 -9.82 -2.85 -29.48
C ALA A 256 -8.54 -3.21 -28.71
N LEU A 257 -8.22 -2.52 -27.62
CA LEU A 257 -7.03 -2.84 -26.83
C LEU A 257 -7.12 -4.27 -26.26
N PRO A 258 -6.02 -5.05 -26.28
CA PRO A 258 -6.02 -6.43 -25.76
C PRO A 258 -6.42 -6.56 -24.28
N SER A 259 -6.24 -5.49 -23.51
CA SER A 259 -6.64 -5.41 -22.09
C SER A 259 -8.14 -5.20 -21.86
N VAL A 260 -8.92 -4.95 -22.91
CA VAL A 260 -10.36 -4.71 -22.80
C VAL A 260 -11.11 -6.03 -22.73
N GLU A 261 -11.77 -6.28 -21.62
CA GLU A 261 -12.66 -7.44 -21.41
C GLU A 261 -14.06 -7.19 -22.01
N ALA A 262 -14.58 -5.97 -21.81
CA ALA A 262 -15.91 -5.61 -22.30
C ALA A 262 -16.00 -4.13 -22.68
N VAL A 263 -16.68 -3.86 -23.79
CA VAL A 263 -17.06 -2.51 -24.20
C VAL A 263 -18.43 -2.20 -23.58
N ILE A 264 -18.46 -1.22 -22.66
CA ILE A 264 -19.68 -0.78 -21.96
C ILE A 264 -20.46 0.19 -22.85
N GLY A 265 -19.75 1.06 -23.58
CA GLY A 265 -20.31 2.00 -24.51
C GLY A 265 -19.24 2.54 -25.46
N ALA A 266 -19.61 2.79 -26.72
CA ALA A 266 -18.74 3.34 -27.74
C ALA A 266 -19.49 4.41 -28.54
N GLY A 267 -19.34 5.66 -28.14
CA GLY A 267 -19.80 6.84 -28.87
C GLY A 267 -18.63 7.64 -29.44
N PRO A 268 -18.86 8.54 -30.40
CA PRO A 268 -17.78 9.29 -31.04
C PRO A 268 -17.03 10.22 -30.07
N HIS A 269 -17.68 10.67 -28.98
CA HIS A 269 -17.09 11.60 -28.02
C HIS A 269 -16.90 11.01 -26.63
N LYS A 270 -17.54 9.89 -26.31
CA LYS A 270 -17.41 9.21 -25.06
C LYS A 270 -17.48 7.71 -25.26
N SER A 271 -16.51 7.00 -24.71
CA SER A 271 -16.46 5.54 -24.69
C SER A 271 -16.11 5.06 -23.29
N ALA A 272 -16.64 3.89 -22.93
CA ALA A 272 -16.36 3.25 -21.66
C ALA A 272 -16.07 1.78 -21.90
N VAL A 273 -15.00 1.28 -21.25
CA VAL A 273 -14.61 -0.13 -21.29
C VAL A 273 -14.39 -0.66 -19.89
N ARG A 274 -14.45 -1.98 -19.74
CA ARG A 274 -13.96 -2.69 -18.57
C ARG A 274 -12.68 -3.42 -18.94
N LEU A 275 -11.64 -3.22 -18.15
CA LEU A 275 -10.39 -3.96 -18.34
C LEU A 275 -10.50 -5.36 -17.71
N ALA A 276 -9.76 -6.32 -18.24
CA ALA A 276 -9.73 -7.69 -17.74
C ALA A 276 -9.25 -7.71 -16.26
N GLY A 277 -10.14 -8.19 -15.38
CA GLY A 277 -9.87 -8.22 -13.93
C GLY A 277 -9.63 -6.84 -13.31
N GLY A 278 -10.00 -5.76 -13.98
CA GLY A 278 -9.65 -4.39 -13.60
C GLY A 278 -10.83 -3.40 -13.56
N PRO A 279 -10.53 -2.10 -13.44
CA PRO A 279 -11.52 -1.05 -13.32
C PRO A 279 -12.25 -0.77 -14.64
N GLN A 280 -13.32 0.02 -14.53
CA GLN A 280 -13.88 0.74 -15.67
C GLN A 280 -12.95 1.88 -16.06
N VAL A 281 -12.78 2.08 -17.37
CA VAL A 281 -12.05 3.22 -17.95
C VAL A 281 -13.00 3.97 -18.87
N ASP A 282 -13.17 5.25 -18.59
CA ASP A 282 -13.94 6.17 -19.42
C ASP A 282 -12.98 7.02 -20.27
N LEU A 283 -13.20 7.06 -21.56
CA LEU A 283 -12.45 7.91 -22.49
C LEU A 283 -13.36 8.96 -23.10
N MET A 284 -12.92 10.22 -23.03
CA MET A 284 -13.58 11.36 -23.64
C MET A 284 -12.66 11.97 -24.69
N THR A 285 -13.14 12.12 -25.94
CA THR A 285 -12.40 12.85 -26.96
C THR A 285 -12.79 14.34 -26.94
N ILE A 286 -11.78 15.19 -27.08
CA ILE A 286 -11.88 16.64 -26.98
C ILE A 286 -11.40 17.26 -28.30
N PRO A 287 -12.09 18.28 -28.85
CA PRO A 287 -11.57 19.03 -29.96
C PRO A 287 -10.26 19.75 -29.64
N PRO A 288 -9.33 19.86 -30.59
CA PRO A 288 -8.09 20.59 -30.38
C PRO A 288 -8.31 22.05 -29.97
N GLY A 289 -7.61 22.47 -28.89
CA GLY A 289 -7.68 23.84 -28.36
C GLY A 289 -8.87 24.13 -27.44
N GLU A 290 -9.68 23.13 -27.06
CA GLU A 290 -10.84 23.31 -26.17
C GLU A 290 -10.68 22.57 -24.81
N ALA A 291 -9.49 22.09 -24.50
CA ALA A 291 -9.28 21.19 -23.36
C ALA A 291 -9.59 21.83 -21.99
N GLY A 292 -9.55 23.16 -21.85
CA GLY A 292 -9.61 23.84 -20.55
C GLY A 292 -10.83 23.49 -19.70
N THR A 293 -12.04 23.70 -20.25
CA THR A 293 -13.29 23.41 -19.50
C THR A 293 -13.54 21.92 -19.33
N TYR A 294 -13.14 21.07 -20.27
CA TYR A 294 -13.18 19.62 -20.15
C TYR A 294 -12.27 19.14 -19.00
N LEU A 295 -11.03 19.61 -18.94
CA LEU A 295 -10.09 19.24 -17.87
C LEU A 295 -10.62 19.66 -16.49
N VAL A 296 -11.13 20.87 -16.35
CA VAL A 296 -11.74 21.32 -15.08
C VAL A 296 -12.92 20.42 -14.72
N HIS A 297 -13.84 20.16 -15.67
CA HIS A 297 -15.04 19.39 -15.42
C HIS A 297 -14.71 17.95 -15.00
N PHE A 298 -13.90 17.24 -15.81
CA PHE A 298 -13.60 15.81 -15.58
C PHE A 298 -12.55 15.58 -14.49
N THR A 299 -11.68 16.55 -14.21
CA THR A 299 -10.83 16.47 -13.02
C THR A 299 -11.64 16.55 -11.72
N GLY A 300 -12.69 17.38 -11.66
CA GLY A 300 -13.52 17.56 -10.49
C GLY A 300 -12.76 18.30 -9.37
N SER A 301 -13.12 18.14 -8.11
CA SER A 301 -14.19 17.25 -7.63
C SER A 301 -15.59 17.74 -8.06
N LYS A 302 -16.62 16.95 -7.75
CA LYS A 302 -18.01 17.39 -7.97
C LYS A 302 -18.30 18.70 -7.23
N ASP A 303 -17.89 18.76 -5.97
CA ASP A 303 -18.16 19.91 -5.10
C ASP A 303 -17.39 21.15 -5.57
N HIS A 304 -16.12 21.00 -5.93
CA HIS A 304 -15.32 22.05 -6.58
C HIS A 304 -16.01 22.59 -7.85
N ASN A 305 -16.49 21.71 -8.74
CA ASN A 305 -17.20 22.11 -9.94
C ASN A 305 -18.54 22.81 -9.66
N VAL A 306 -19.26 22.42 -8.62
CA VAL A 306 -20.48 23.11 -8.18
C VAL A 306 -20.17 24.56 -7.76
N ARG A 307 -19.07 24.76 -7.03
CA ARG A 307 -18.62 26.12 -6.65
C ARG A 307 -18.24 26.96 -7.87
N LEU A 308 -17.45 26.41 -8.81
CA LEU A 308 -17.09 27.14 -10.03
C LEU A 308 -18.33 27.52 -10.87
N ARG A 309 -19.30 26.61 -11.00
CA ARG A 309 -20.58 26.91 -11.68
C ARG A 309 -21.38 28.01 -10.98
N GLY A 310 -21.38 28.01 -9.64
CA GLY A 310 -21.97 29.08 -8.86
C GLY A 310 -21.35 30.45 -9.18
N LEU A 311 -20.02 30.53 -9.16
CA LEU A 311 -19.28 31.75 -9.52
C LEU A 311 -19.52 32.20 -10.97
N ALA A 312 -19.61 31.26 -11.91
CA ALA A 312 -19.95 31.57 -13.30
C ALA A 312 -21.35 32.19 -13.39
N ARG A 313 -22.35 31.64 -12.69
CA ARG A 313 -23.72 32.17 -12.67
C ARG A 313 -23.81 33.58 -12.09
N GLU A 314 -23.08 33.84 -11.01
CA GLU A 314 -22.99 35.20 -10.41
C GLU A 314 -22.48 36.24 -11.41
N ARG A 315 -21.72 35.81 -12.43
CA ARG A 315 -21.17 36.64 -13.50
C ARG A 315 -22.01 36.62 -14.80
N GLY A 316 -23.17 36.00 -14.77
CA GLY A 316 -24.08 35.89 -15.94
C GLY A 316 -23.64 34.86 -16.97
N TRP A 317 -22.94 33.77 -16.51
CA TRP A 317 -22.50 32.68 -17.38
C TRP A 317 -22.97 31.31 -16.87
N SER A 318 -23.30 30.43 -17.79
CA SER A 318 -23.47 28.99 -17.52
C SER A 318 -22.18 28.26 -17.87
N LEU A 319 -21.59 27.51 -16.94
CA LEU A 319 -20.38 26.70 -17.14
C LEU A 319 -20.76 25.23 -17.32
N SER A 320 -20.36 24.66 -18.47
CA SER A 320 -20.42 23.23 -18.77
C SER A 320 -19.02 22.69 -19.10
N GLU A 321 -18.92 21.38 -19.35
CA GLU A 321 -17.70 20.77 -19.90
C GLU A 321 -17.26 21.36 -21.23
N LYS A 322 -18.21 21.82 -22.05
CA LYS A 322 -17.96 22.35 -23.40
C LYS A 322 -17.55 23.81 -23.44
N GLY A 323 -17.78 24.57 -22.35
CA GLY A 323 -17.45 25.98 -22.30
C GLY A 323 -18.43 26.82 -21.50
N PHE A 324 -18.28 28.12 -21.58
CA PHE A 324 -19.16 29.11 -20.98
C PHE A 324 -20.17 29.63 -21.98
N ALA A 325 -21.45 29.56 -21.64
CA ALA A 325 -22.55 30.17 -22.40
C ALA A 325 -23.09 31.38 -21.62
N ARG A 326 -23.45 32.48 -22.33
CA ARG A 326 -24.12 33.65 -21.73
C ARG A 326 -25.48 33.27 -21.18
N LEU A 327 -25.83 33.79 -20.01
CA LEU A 327 -27.20 33.74 -19.48
C LEU A 327 -27.97 34.99 -19.92
N GLY A 328 -29.25 34.80 -20.30
CA GLY A 328 -30.20 35.87 -20.48
C GLY A 328 -30.71 36.44 -19.16
N GLU A 329 -31.56 37.49 -19.23
CA GLU A 329 -32.19 38.10 -18.04
C GLU A 329 -33.12 37.12 -17.29
N ASP A 330 -33.62 36.12 -17.99
CA ASP A 330 -34.45 35.03 -17.47
C ASP A 330 -33.65 33.92 -16.77
N GLY A 331 -32.31 34.01 -16.80
CA GLY A 331 -31.39 33.02 -16.22
C GLY A 331 -31.21 31.76 -17.09
N GLU A 332 -31.80 31.71 -18.29
CA GLU A 332 -31.60 30.64 -19.26
C GLU A 332 -30.45 30.98 -20.21
N ILE A 333 -29.95 29.96 -20.95
CA ILE A 333 -28.83 30.16 -21.88
C ILE A 333 -29.32 31.01 -23.07
N ALA A 334 -28.73 32.18 -23.27
CA ALA A 334 -29.05 33.08 -24.37
C ALA A 334 -28.69 32.41 -25.72
N GLY A 335 -29.65 32.30 -26.62
CA GLY A 335 -29.48 31.60 -27.88
C GLY A 335 -29.80 30.11 -27.84
N GLY A 336 -30.13 29.55 -26.67
CA GLY A 336 -30.51 28.15 -26.49
C GLY A 336 -29.43 27.16 -26.99
N PRO A 337 -29.80 26.10 -27.74
CA PRO A 337 -28.83 25.09 -28.24
C PRO A 337 -27.79 25.62 -29.24
N ALA A 338 -28.05 26.80 -29.85
CA ALA A 338 -27.14 27.45 -30.79
C ALA A 338 -26.27 28.54 -30.15
N ALA A 339 -26.20 28.60 -28.79
CA ALA A 339 -25.40 29.57 -28.08
C ALA A 339 -23.92 29.45 -28.45
N GLU A 340 -23.29 30.59 -28.69
CA GLU A 340 -21.84 30.63 -28.84
C GLU A 340 -21.17 30.31 -27.49
N LEU A 341 -20.26 29.34 -27.51
CA LEU A 341 -19.51 28.91 -26.32
C LEU A 341 -18.15 29.59 -26.28
N ARG A 342 -17.81 30.11 -25.12
CA ARG A 342 -16.45 30.57 -24.87
C ARG A 342 -15.63 29.39 -24.32
N THR A 343 -14.65 28.95 -25.08
CA THR A 343 -13.74 27.84 -24.80
C THR A 343 -12.34 28.33 -24.46
N PHE A 344 -11.52 27.45 -23.89
CA PHE A 344 -10.15 27.73 -23.51
C PHE A 344 -9.26 26.51 -23.78
N ALA A 345 -8.04 26.76 -24.27
CA ALA A 345 -7.07 25.70 -24.54
C ALA A 345 -6.58 25.00 -23.28
N GLY A 346 -6.56 25.68 -22.13
CA GLY A 346 -6.10 25.15 -20.87
C GLY A 346 -6.88 25.67 -19.65
N GLU A 347 -6.68 25.04 -18.51
CA GLU A 347 -7.40 25.34 -17.27
C GLU A 347 -7.11 26.74 -16.73
N ALA A 348 -5.87 27.23 -16.88
CA ALA A 348 -5.49 28.60 -16.49
C ALA A 348 -6.43 29.66 -17.07
N GLY A 349 -6.85 29.50 -18.34
CA GLY A 349 -7.81 30.40 -18.97
C GLY A 349 -9.21 30.34 -18.35
N VAL A 350 -9.64 29.15 -17.91
CA VAL A 350 -10.93 28.95 -17.23
C VAL A 350 -10.93 29.66 -15.87
N TYR A 351 -9.87 29.44 -15.07
CA TYR A 351 -9.74 30.10 -13.76
C TYR A 351 -9.60 31.62 -13.89
N ALA A 352 -8.74 32.08 -14.79
CA ALA A 352 -8.57 33.52 -15.03
C ALA A 352 -9.88 34.20 -15.47
N PHE A 353 -10.72 33.52 -16.27
CA PHE A 353 -12.03 34.04 -16.66
C PHE A 353 -13.02 34.20 -15.48
N LEU A 354 -12.77 33.46 -14.40
CA LEU A 354 -13.50 33.56 -13.13
C LEU A 354 -12.78 34.43 -12.09
N ASP A 355 -11.77 35.19 -12.48
CA ASP A 355 -10.93 36.01 -11.60
C ASP A 355 -10.30 35.18 -10.44
N LEU A 356 -9.83 33.97 -10.76
CA LEU A 356 -9.19 33.05 -9.84
C LEU A 356 -7.78 32.73 -10.33
N ALA A 357 -6.84 32.53 -9.40
CA ALA A 357 -5.62 31.79 -9.71
C ALA A 357 -5.96 30.33 -10.02
N GLU A 358 -5.17 29.69 -10.91
CA GLU A 358 -5.37 28.27 -11.23
C GLU A 358 -5.18 27.41 -9.97
N VAL A 359 -6.18 26.59 -9.69
CA VAL A 359 -6.13 25.67 -8.55
C VAL A 359 -5.48 24.35 -8.98
N PRO A 360 -4.39 23.92 -8.32
CA PRO A 360 -3.80 22.61 -8.57
C PRO A 360 -4.83 21.47 -8.41
N PRO A 361 -4.82 20.45 -9.28
CA PRO A 361 -5.77 19.34 -9.20
C PRO A 361 -5.89 18.69 -7.82
N GLU A 362 -4.77 18.55 -7.10
CA GLU A 362 -4.70 17.94 -5.78
C GLU A 362 -5.51 18.68 -4.73
N LEU A 363 -5.75 19.98 -4.90
CA LEU A 363 -6.49 20.82 -3.94
C LEU A 363 -8.00 20.91 -4.23
N ARG A 364 -8.48 20.41 -5.37
CA ARG A 364 -9.88 20.58 -5.85
C ARG A 364 -10.87 19.67 -5.10
N GLU A 365 -11.08 19.90 -3.81
CA GLU A 365 -11.96 19.08 -2.95
C GLU A 365 -12.99 19.93 -2.18
N ASP A 366 -13.22 21.19 -2.56
CA ASP A 366 -14.05 22.19 -1.86
C ASP A 366 -13.64 22.36 -0.39
N SER A 367 -12.34 22.55 -0.18
CA SER A 367 -11.74 22.67 1.16
C SER A 367 -11.14 24.04 1.45
N GLY A 368 -11.62 25.09 0.74
CA GLY A 368 -11.17 26.47 0.84
C GLY A 368 -10.26 26.95 -0.29
N GLU A 369 -10.02 26.10 -1.31
CA GLU A 369 -9.14 26.41 -2.43
C GLU A 369 -9.69 27.51 -3.34
N ILE A 370 -11.02 27.66 -3.45
CA ILE A 370 -11.65 28.72 -4.25
C ILE A 370 -11.39 30.09 -3.63
N GLU A 371 -11.58 30.22 -2.31
CA GLU A 371 -11.30 31.43 -1.56
C GLU A 371 -9.80 31.76 -1.59
N ALA A 372 -8.95 30.75 -1.41
CA ALA A 372 -7.51 30.92 -1.48
C ALA A 372 -7.06 31.37 -2.89
N ALA A 373 -7.66 30.82 -3.95
CA ALA A 373 -7.36 31.21 -5.33
C ALA A 373 -7.79 32.66 -5.64
N ARG A 374 -8.95 33.08 -5.11
CA ARG A 374 -9.45 34.44 -5.25
C ARG A 374 -8.56 35.46 -4.54
N ASP A 375 -8.11 35.12 -3.34
CA ASP A 375 -7.35 36.01 -2.46
C ASP A 375 -5.83 35.95 -2.72
N GLY A 376 -5.36 35.15 -3.69
CA GLY A 376 -3.94 34.95 -3.97
C GLY A 376 -3.19 34.25 -2.83
N ARG A 377 -3.87 33.39 -2.06
CA ARG A 377 -3.36 32.68 -0.88
C ARG A 377 -3.13 31.18 -1.11
N LEU A 378 -3.17 30.71 -2.36
CA LEU A 378 -2.79 29.31 -2.65
C LEU A 378 -1.34 29.10 -2.25
N PRO A 379 -1.00 28.00 -1.52
CA PRO A 379 0.36 27.74 -1.11
C PRO A 379 1.25 27.30 -2.28
N HIS A 380 2.53 27.54 -2.17
CA HIS A 380 3.54 26.88 -2.98
C HIS A 380 3.69 25.44 -2.45
N LEU A 381 2.99 24.51 -3.08
CA LEU A 381 2.99 23.11 -2.67
C LEU A 381 4.37 22.48 -2.83
N VAL A 382 4.73 21.59 -1.90
CA VAL A 382 5.96 20.79 -2.00
C VAL A 382 5.98 20.00 -3.32
N GLU A 383 7.15 19.91 -3.92
CA GLU A 383 7.39 19.16 -5.15
C GLU A 383 8.42 18.04 -4.91
N LEU A 384 8.41 17.01 -5.76
CA LEU A 384 9.38 15.91 -5.66
C LEU A 384 10.83 16.42 -5.76
N ALA A 385 11.07 17.44 -6.58
CA ALA A 385 12.38 18.07 -6.74
C ALA A 385 12.86 18.85 -5.51
N ASP A 386 11.98 19.16 -4.55
CA ASP A 386 12.37 19.81 -3.31
C ASP A 386 13.01 18.85 -2.31
N LEU A 387 12.75 17.54 -2.44
CA LEU A 387 13.25 16.52 -1.53
C LEU A 387 14.75 16.29 -1.75
N ARG A 388 15.49 16.27 -0.66
CA ARG A 388 16.94 16.06 -0.64
C ARG A 388 17.34 14.65 -0.24
N GLY A 389 16.42 13.86 0.27
CA GLY A 389 16.68 12.50 0.72
C GLY A 389 15.44 11.81 1.26
N ASP A 390 15.64 10.59 1.70
CA ASP A 390 14.62 9.70 2.26
C ASP A 390 15.07 9.27 3.66
N LEU A 391 14.16 9.27 4.63
CA LEU A 391 14.46 9.00 6.03
C LEU A 391 13.97 7.62 6.51
N HIS A 392 13.35 6.83 5.62
CA HIS A 392 12.82 5.52 5.96
C HIS A 392 12.99 4.54 4.79
N ALA A 393 13.99 3.67 4.88
CA ALA A 393 14.25 2.61 3.93
C ALA A 393 14.95 1.42 4.59
N HIS A 394 14.77 0.22 4.03
CA HIS A 394 15.27 -1.04 4.57
C HIS A 394 16.32 -1.69 3.66
N SER A 395 17.14 -2.56 4.25
CA SER A 395 18.12 -3.36 3.55
C SER A 395 17.93 -4.86 3.83
N ASP A 396 18.76 -5.70 3.18
CA ASP A 396 18.85 -7.14 3.44
C ASP A 396 19.33 -7.50 4.86
N TRP A 397 19.60 -6.50 5.68
CA TRP A 397 19.88 -6.71 7.10
C TRP A 397 18.61 -6.96 7.91
N SER A 398 17.48 -6.44 7.50
CA SER A 398 16.18 -6.79 8.09
C SER A 398 15.31 -7.56 7.09
N ASP A 399 14.34 -6.93 6.48
CA ASP A 399 13.37 -7.50 5.54
C ASP A 399 13.39 -6.84 4.15
N GLY A 400 14.34 -5.95 3.90
CA GLY A 400 14.62 -5.45 2.58
C GLY A 400 15.26 -6.51 1.69
N VAL A 401 15.17 -6.32 0.37
CA VAL A 401 15.65 -7.28 -0.64
C VAL A 401 17.08 -6.98 -1.08
N HIS A 402 17.47 -5.73 -1.06
CA HIS A 402 18.74 -5.27 -1.59
C HIS A 402 19.74 -4.91 -0.49
N SER A 403 21.04 -5.06 -0.80
CA SER A 403 22.11 -4.68 0.12
C SER A 403 22.11 -3.18 0.42
N ILE A 404 22.70 -2.80 1.54
CA ILE A 404 22.94 -1.40 1.93
C ILE A 404 23.57 -0.61 0.77
N GLU A 405 24.58 -1.20 0.11
CA GLU A 405 25.29 -0.56 -1.02
C GLU A 405 24.35 -0.32 -2.20
N ALA A 406 23.52 -1.32 -2.58
CA ALA A 406 22.58 -1.17 -3.68
C ALA A 406 21.53 -0.08 -3.43
N MET A 407 20.98 -0.02 -2.20
CA MET A 407 20.05 1.02 -1.79
C MET A 407 20.70 2.41 -1.83
N ALA A 408 21.93 2.53 -1.33
CA ALA A 408 22.70 3.77 -1.35
C ALA A 408 22.98 4.28 -2.76
N GLU A 409 23.46 3.40 -3.65
CA GLU A 409 23.75 3.77 -5.06
C GLU A 409 22.47 4.17 -5.81
N ALA A 410 21.36 3.51 -5.53
CA ALA A 410 20.07 3.88 -6.08
C ALA A 410 19.60 5.26 -5.61
N ALA A 411 19.83 5.63 -4.35
CA ALA A 411 19.53 6.96 -3.81
C ALA A 411 20.45 8.04 -4.41
N ARG A 412 21.76 7.75 -4.50
CA ARG A 412 22.76 8.64 -5.15
C ARG A 412 22.41 8.92 -6.61
N SER A 413 21.99 7.89 -7.35
CA SER A 413 21.58 8.03 -8.76
C SER A 413 20.36 8.92 -8.94
N ARG A 414 19.52 9.03 -7.91
CA ARG A 414 18.35 9.93 -7.87
C ARG A 414 18.70 11.37 -7.47
N GLY A 415 19.95 11.64 -7.12
CA GLY A 415 20.39 12.97 -6.70
C GLY A 415 20.08 13.28 -5.24
N TYR A 416 19.87 12.27 -4.39
CA TYR A 416 19.68 12.49 -2.96
C TYR A 416 20.97 12.92 -2.28
N ALA A 417 20.87 13.78 -1.28
CA ALA A 417 21.97 14.17 -0.41
C ALA A 417 22.15 13.21 0.77
N TYR A 418 21.10 12.43 1.08
CA TYR A 418 21.14 11.40 2.12
C TYR A 418 20.07 10.33 1.89
N LEU A 419 20.34 9.15 2.45
CA LEU A 419 19.39 8.07 2.65
C LEU A 419 19.56 7.57 4.08
N ALA A 420 18.49 7.48 4.87
CA ALA A 420 18.52 6.77 6.14
C ALA A 420 18.17 5.31 5.91
N LEU A 421 19.04 4.41 6.35
CA LEU A 421 18.71 2.99 6.46
C LEU A 421 18.22 2.73 7.87
N THR A 422 16.98 2.28 7.96
CA THR A 422 16.19 2.18 9.19
C THR A 422 15.70 0.77 9.40
N ASP A 423 16.59 -0.21 9.21
CA ASP A 423 16.29 -1.62 9.43
C ASP A 423 15.63 -1.86 10.79
N HIS A 424 14.69 -2.80 10.86
CA HIS A 424 13.85 -3.06 12.03
C HIS A 424 14.62 -3.44 13.29
N SER A 425 14.11 -3.04 14.46
CA SER A 425 14.64 -3.44 15.76
C SER A 425 14.25 -4.88 16.14
N ARG A 426 14.95 -5.44 17.10
CA ARG A 426 14.98 -6.88 17.44
C ARG A 426 13.64 -7.52 17.75
N SER A 427 12.67 -6.79 18.32
CA SER A 427 11.39 -7.39 18.72
C SER A 427 10.49 -7.71 17.54
N LEU A 428 10.73 -7.12 16.36
CA LEU A 428 10.05 -7.49 15.13
C LEU A 428 10.76 -8.69 14.46
N ALA A 429 10.66 -9.84 15.10
CA ALA A 429 11.33 -11.07 14.66
C ALA A 429 10.89 -11.56 13.28
N VAL A 430 9.68 -11.18 12.82
CA VAL A 430 9.15 -11.49 11.49
C VAL A 430 9.97 -10.79 10.41
N ALA A 431 10.41 -9.56 10.68
CA ALA A 431 11.24 -8.77 9.79
C ALA A 431 12.75 -8.99 10.01
N ASN A 432 13.18 -10.06 10.67
CA ASN A 432 14.60 -10.32 10.98
C ASN A 432 15.29 -9.15 11.72
N GLY A 433 14.56 -8.46 12.60
CA GLY A 433 15.01 -7.25 13.30
C GLY A 433 16.40 -7.37 13.94
N LEU A 434 17.15 -6.28 13.94
CA LEU A 434 18.56 -6.23 14.33
C LEU A 434 18.74 -6.39 15.85
N THR A 435 19.68 -7.25 16.26
CA THR A 435 20.20 -7.23 17.62
C THR A 435 21.21 -6.08 17.81
N PRO A 436 21.54 -5.67 19.05
CA PRO A 436 22.56 -4.65 19.29
C PRO A 436 23.92 -4.94 18.63
N GLU A 437 24.31 -6.23 18.56
CA GLU A 437 25.55 -6.67 17.91
C GLU A 437 25.47 -6.47 16.39
N ARG A 438 24.31 -6.76 15.77
CA ARG A 438 24.07 -6.54 14.34
C ARG A 438 24.02 -5.04 14.02
N VAL A 439 23.40 -4.22 14.87
CA VAL A 439 23.44 -2.75 14.77
C VAL A 439 24.88 -2.23 14.75
N ALA A 440 25.74 -2.71 15.66
CA ALA A 440 27.14 -2.31 15.69
C ALA A 440 27.94 -2.78 14.45
N ALA A 441 27.58 -3.94 13.88
CA ALA A 441 28.18 -4.44 12.64
C ALA A 441 27.72 -3.61 11.43
N GLN A 442 26.42 -3.31 11.34
CA GLN A 442 25.84 -2.49 10.26
C GLN A 442 26.44 -1.07 10.23
N ARG A 443 26.63 -0.46 11.39
CA ARG A 443 27.28 0.85 11.51
C ARG A 443 28.66 0.89 10.85
N ARG A 444 29.45 -0.20 11.01
CA ARG A 444 30.78 -0.28 10.37
C ARG A 444 30.67 -0.30 8.86
N VAL A 445 29.75 -1.09 8.32
CA VAL A 445 29.49 -1.16 6.88
C VAL A 445 29.07 0.21 6.34
N ILE A 446 28.15 0.89 7.03
CA ILE A 446 27.71 2.25 6.64
C ILE A 446 28.86 3.26 6.71
N ALA A 447 29.73 3.19 7.73
CA ALA A 447 30.90 4.05 7.84
C ALA A 447 31.88 3.83 6.67
N GLU A 448 32.21 2.58 6.35
CA GLU A 448 33.08 2.22 5.22
C GLU A 448 32.50 2.72 3.87
N LEU A 449 31.20 2.57 3.67
CA LEU A 449 30.52 3.08 2.46
C LEU A 449 30.57 4.62 2.40
N ASN A 450 30.34 5.31 3.52
CA ASN A 450 30.42 6.76 3.58
C ASN A 450 31.86 7.28 3.28
N GLU A 451 32.88 6.59 3.78
CA GLU A 451 34.29 6.91 3.44
C GLU A 451 34.56 6.74 1.96
N ARG A 452 34.08 5.66 1.35
CA ARG A 452 34.19 5.43 -0.10
C ARG A 452 33.50 6.52 -0.91
N PHE A 453 32.26 6.86 -0.57
CA PHE A 453 31.47 7.88 -1.28
C PHE A 453 32.15 9.26 -1.21
N ALA A 454 32.66 9.63 -0.04
CA ALA A 454 33.41 10.86 0.13
C ALA A 454 34.72 10.88 -0.71
N ALA A 455 35.41 9.75 -0.83
CA ALA A 455 36.59 9.61 -1.68
C ALA A 455 36.25 9.75 -3.18
N GLU A 456 35.16 9.15 -3.64
CA GLU A 456 34.65 9.26 -5.01
C GLU A 456 34.27 10.72 -5.36
N GLU A 457 33.59 11.40 -4.42
CA GLU A 457 33.25 12.82 -4.56
C GLU A 457 34.51 13.71 -4.67
N ALA A 458 35.48 13.48 -3.78
CA ALA A 458 36.78 14.22 -3.81
C ALA A 458 37.59 13.95 -5.10
N ALA A 459 37.49 12.74 -5.66
CA ALA A 459 38.12 12.35 -6.91
C ALA A 459 37.35 12.81 -8.17
N GLY A 460 36.12 13.34 -8.01
CA GLY A 460 35.26 13.73 -9.13
C GLY A 460 34.70 12.54 -9.93
N THR A 461 34.64 11.37 -9.31
CA THR A 461 34.09 10.12 -9.91
C THR A 461 32.69 9.78 -9.42
N ALA A 462 32.10 10.60 -8.55
CA ALA A 462 30.74 10.46 -8.08
C ALA A 462 29.72 10.58 -9.22
N PRO A 463 28.51 9.98 -9.11
CA PRO A 463 27.42 10.16 -10.07
C PRO A 463 27.15 11.65 -10.36
N ALA A 464 26.84 11.97 -11.62
CA ALA A 464 26.59 13.38 -12.03
C ALA A 464 25.38 14.02 -11.29
N ALA A 465 24.47 13.20 -10.77
CA ALA A 465 23.32 13.65 -9.99
C ALA A 465 23.66 14.00 -8.53
N THR A 466 24.88 13.66 -8.05
CA THR A 466 25.27 13.91 -6.65
C THR A 466 25.19 15.41 -6.32
N PRO A 467 24.47 15.82 -5.26
CA PRO A 467 24.36 17.23 -4.87
C PRO A 467 25.72 17.84 -4.47
N ALA A 468 25.82 19.18 -4.51
CA ALA A 468 27.02 19.89 -4.10
C ALA A 468 27.42 19.64 -2.63
N GLU A 469 26.48 19.31 -1.76
CA GLU A 469 26.73 18.92 -0.35
C GLU A 469 27.21 17.48 -0.17
N GLY A 470 27.34 16.73 -1.29
CA GLY A 470 27.67 15.31 -1.30
C GLY A 470 26.53 14.41 -0.79
N PHE A 471 26.72 13.10 -0.91
CA PHE A 471 25.80 12.09 -0.40
C PHE A 471 26.29 11.50 0.92
N ARG A 472 25.36 11.13 1.81
CA ARG A 472 25.66 10.41 3.03
C ARG A 472 24.57 9.40 3.37
N LEU A 473 24.95 8.16 3.65
CA LEU A 473 24.12 7.21 4.36
C LEU A 473 24.01 7.62 5.83
N LEU A 474 22.77 7.72 6.31
CA LEU A 474 22.46 7.88 7.73
C LEU A 474 22.17 6.50 8.34
N HIS A 475 22.78 6.21 9.46
CA HIS A 475 22.53 5.00 10.22
C HIS A 475 21.30 5.20 11.10
N GLY A 476 20.19 4.60 10.74
CA GLY A 476 18.93 4.69 11.47
C GLY A 476 18.43 3.34 11.98
N CYS A 477 17.24 3.37 12.58
CA CYS A 477 16.51 2.19 13.01
C CYS A 477 15.02 2.45 12.96
N GLU A 478 14.23 1.55 12.38
CA GLU A 478 12.80 1.49 12.63
C GLU A 478 12.55 0.74 13.93
N LEU A 479 12.25 1.52 14.97
CA LEU A 479 12.17 1.12 16.36
C LEU A 479 10.75 0.73 16.75
N GLU A 480 10.52 -0.52 17.12
CA GLU A 480 9.21 -0.97 17.60
C GLU A 480 8.84 -0.35 18.96
N ILE A 481 7.64 0.22 19.04
CA ILE A 481 6.99 0.61 20.29
C ILE A 481 6.27 -0.62 20.84
N ARG A 482 6.85 -1.29 21.82
CA ARG A 482 6.36 -2.57 22.36
C ARG A 482 4.97 -2.45 22.99
N ALA A 483 4.31 -3.58 23.19
CA ALA A 483 2.95 -3.66 23.74
C ALA A 483 2.77 -2.99 25.13
N ASP A 484 3.82 -2.91 25.91
CA ASP A 484 3.86 -2.22 27.21
C ASP A 484 4.15 -0.71 27.11
N GLY A 485 4.55 -0.24 25.92
CA GLY A 485 4.93 1.15 25.64
C GLY A 485 6.43 1.43 25.76
N ALA A 486 7.23 0.43 26.15
CA ALA A 486 8.68 0.58 26.16
C ALA A 486 9.23 0.57 24.72
N LEU A 487 10.32 1.28 24.50
CA LEU A 487 11.09 1.24 23.27
C LEU A 487 11.95 -0.03 23.23
N ASP A 488 12.22 -0.52 22.03
CA ASP A 488 12.85 -1.84 21.86
C ASP A 488 14.36 -1.84 22.12
N PHE A 489 15.00 -0.67 22.17
CA PHE A 489 16.41 -0.50 22.51
C PHE A 489 16.58 0.44 23.70
N GLU A 490 17.71 0.27 24.42
CA GLU A 490 18.10 1.13 25.53
C GLU A 490 18.64 2.49 25.02
N ASP A 491 18.53 3.52 25.84
CA ASP A 491 18.86 4.91 25.49
C ASP A 491 20.28 5.08 24.93
N ASP A 492 21.28 4.40 25.49
CA ASP A 492 22.68 4.47 25.01
C ASP A 492 22.81 3.98 23.56
N LEU A 493 22.05 2.95 23.18
CA LEU A 493 22.04 2.46 21.81
C LEU A 493 21.27 3.42 20.89
N LEU A 494 20.11 3.92 21.36
CA LEU A 494 19.30 4.89 20.61
C LEU A 494 20.07 6.17 20.34
N ALA A 495 20.82 6.69 21.33
CA ALA A 495 21.67 7.89 21.16
C ALA A 495 22.78 7.72 20.13
N SER A 496 23.05 6.49 19.70
CA SER A 496 24.12 6.20 18.73
C SER A 496 23.66 6.22 17.27
N PHE A 497 22.35 6.28 17.00
CA PHE A 497 21.83 6.42 15.62
C PHE A 497 21.87 7.87 15.15
N ASP A 498 21.97 8.06 13.83
CA ASP A 498 21.79 9.37 13.19
C ASP A 498 20.30 9.78 13.16
N VAL A 499 19.38 8.79 13.08
CA VAL A 499 17.92 8.97 13.08
C VAL A 499 17.23 7.74 13.65
N VAL A 500 16.21 7.95 14.47
CA VAL A 500 15.33 6.89 15.01
C VAL A 500 13.89 7.12 14.55
N VAL A 501 13.37 6.15 13.83
CA VAL A 501 12.01 6.12 13.29
C VAL A 501 11.19 5.15 14.14
N ALA A 502 10.29 5.64 14.98
CA ALA A 502 9.48 4.77 15.85
C ALA A 502 8.20 4.33 15.16
N SER A 503 7.84 3.06 15.31
CA SER A 503 6.65 2.48 14.68
C SER A 503 5.86 1.59 15.64
N LEU A 504 4.58 1.35 15.30
CA LEU A 504 3.67 0.54 16.10
C LEU A 504 3.12 -0.61 15.24
N HIS A 505 3.81 -1.77 15.25
CA HIS A 505 3.41 -2.96 14.50
C HIS A 505 2.65 -3.97 15.37
N VAL A 506 2.99 -4.11 16.65
CA VAL A 506 2.43 -5.15 17.52
C VAL A 506 1.29 -4.63 18.39
N SER A 507 0.39 -5.55 18.79
CA SER A 507 -0.70 -5.28 19.74
C SER A 507 -1.61 -4.11 19.34
N ARG A 508 -1.94 -4.02 18.07
CA ARG A 508 -2.71 -2.93 17.44
C ARG A 508 -4.18 -2.86 17.88
N SER A 509 -4.72 -3.96 18.41
CA SER A 509 -6.11 -4.06 18.90
C SER A 509 -6.29 -3.62 20.36
N GLN A 510 -5.27 -3.02 20.97
CA GLN A 510 -5.39 -2.46 22.32
C GLN A 510 -6.40 -1.29 22.34
N PRO A 511 -7.02 -1.00 23.50
CA PRO A 511 -7.91 0.16 23.63
C PRO A 511 -7.20 1.48 23.28
N ARG A 512 -7.97 2.42 22.70
CA ARG A 512 -7.50 3.76 22.26
C ARG A 512 -6.58 4.44 23.26
N GLN A 513 -6.98 4.48 24.53
CA GLN A 513 -6.18 5.14 25.57
C GLN A 513 -4.78 4.50 25.70
N ARG A 514 -4.69 3.17 25.59
CA ARG A 514 -3.42 2.46 25.71
C ARG A 514 -2.55 2.63 24.46
N LEU A 515 -3.13 2.56 23.27
CA LEU A 515 -2.43 2.84 22.02
C LEU A 515 -1.88 4.28 22.01
N THR A 516 -2.72 5.25 22.39
CA THR A 516 -2.32 6.66 22.49
C THR A 516 -1.17 6.82 23.48
N ALA A 517 -1.26 6.24 24.69
CA ALA A 517 -0.21 6.35 25.69
C ALA A 517 1.14 5.79 25.21
N ARG A 518 1.15 4.69 24.45
CA ARG A 518 2.35 4.11 23.83
C ARG A 518 2.99 5.10 22.84
N VAL A 519 2.18 5.66 21.93
CA VAL A 519 2.66 6.64 20.95
C VAL A 519 3.19 7.89 21.65
N LEU A 520 2.45 8.46 22.61
CA LEU A 520 2.88 9.64 23.37
C LEU A 520 4.17 9.39 24.16
N GLY A 521 4.36 8.18 24.68
CA GLY A 521 5.61 7.76 25.33
C GLY A 521 6.80 7.84 24.37
N ALA A 522 6.64 7.30 23.16
CA ALA A 522 7.67 7.34 22.13
C ALA A 522 7.97 8.79 21.68
N LEU A 523 6.95 9.62 21.45
CA LEU A 523 7.12 11.02 21.04
C LEU A 523 7.90 11.85 22.09
N ARG A 524 7.77 11.52 23.38
CA ARG A 524 8.49 12.16 24.47
C ARG A 524 9.91 11.64 24.69
N SER A 525 10.31 10.57 24.02
CA SER A 525 11.69 10.11 24.06
C SER A 525 12.61 11.13 23.39
N PRO A 526 13.77 11.44 23.99
CA PRO A 526 14.75 12.36 23.39
C PRO A 526 15.41 11.78 22.13
N HIS A 527 15.23 10.51 21.86
CA HIS A 527 15.89 9.79 20.77
C HIS A 527 14.99 9.52 19.56
N VAL A 528 13.67 9.59 19.70
CA VAL A 528 12.73 9.30 18.59
C VAL A 528 12.53 10.52 17.71
N ASP A 529 13.00 10.50 16.48
CA ASP A 529 12.99 11.63 15.56
C ASP A 529 11.76 11.67 14.66
N VAL A 530 11.28 10.49 14.23
CA VAL A 530 10.15 10.33 13.33
C VAL A 530 9.17 9.31 13.91
N LEU A 531 7.87 9.56 13.80
CA LEU A 531 6.83 8.56 14.00
C LEU A 531 6.40 8.02 12.64
N ALA A 532 6.77 6.77 12.34
CA ALA A 532 6.51 6.10 11.08
C ALA A 532 5.03 5.72 10.92
N HIS A 533 4.50 5.83 9.68
CA HIS A 533 3.14 5.41 9.28
C HIS A 533 2.17 5.44 10.47
N PRO A 534 1.91 6.64 11.04
CA PRO A 534 1.33 6.81 12.36
C PRO A 534 -0.06 6.22 12.55
N ALA A 535 -0.88 6.15 11.47
CA ALA A 535 -2.18 5.51 11.52
C ALA A 535 -2.08 3.99 11.35
N GLY A 536 -0.96 3.49 10.83
CA GLY A 536 -0.71 2.08 10.61
C GLY A 536 -1.72 1.41 9.67
N ARG A 537 -2.38 2.18 8.82
CA ARG A 537 -3.38 1.71 7.88
C ARG A 537 -2.78 0.93 6.72
N MET A 538 -3.62 0.17 6.02
CA MET A 538 -3.31 -0.44 4.74
C MET A 538 -4.46 -0.18 3.76
N LEU A 539 -4.12 0.06 2.50
CA LEU A 539 -5.03 0.30 1.38
C LEU A 539 -5.03 -0.90 0.42
N GLY A 540 -6.06 -1.00 -0.41
CA GLY A 540 -6.16 -2.05 -1.42
C GLY A 540 -6.74 -3.37 -0.86
N GLU A 541 -6.35 -4.49 -1.47
CA GLU A 541 -6.91 -5.81 -1.17
C GLU A 541 -6.69 -6.26 0.28
N ARG A 542 -5.54 -5.94 0.85
CA ARG A 542 -5.21 -6.23 2.27
C ARG A 542 -5.53 -5.05 3.17
N SER A 543 -6.63 -4.36 2.89
CA SER A 543 -6.99 -3.15 3.63
C SER A 543 -7.09 -3.40 5.13
N ARG A 544 -6.54 -2.46 5.89
CA ARG A 544 -6.55 -2.43 7.35
C ARG A 544 -6.89 -1.03 7.82
N ASP A 545 -7.79 -0.95 8.79
CA ASP A 545 -8.22 0.31 9.34
C ASP A 545 -7.11 1.00 10.15
N ASP A 546 -7.26 2.31 10.26
CA ASP A 546 -6.40 3.16 11.07
C ASP A 546 -6.40 2.71 12.54
N LEU A 547 -5.29 2.97 13.22
CA LEU A 547 -5.22 2.88 14.67
C LEU A 547 -6.19 3.88 15.30
N ASP A 548 -6.94 3.44 16.30
CA ASP A 548 -7.79 4.31 17.09
C ASP A 548 -6.93 5.08 18.11
N LEU A 549 -6.46 6.27 17.71
CA LEU A 549 -5.63 7.17 18.53
C LEU A 549 -6.37 8.46 18.88
N ALA A 550 -5.97 9.07 19.99
CA ALA A 550 -6.35 10.44 20.32
C ALA A 550 -5.48 11.43 19.51
N TRP A 551 -5.84 11.62 18.25
CA TRP A 551 -5.01 12.33 17.27
C TRP A 551 -4.63 13.75 17.68
N ASP A 552 -5.52 14.49 18.35
CA ASP A 552 -5.20 15.85 18.80
C ASP A 552 -4.06 15.84 19.84
N GLU A 553 -4.09 14.89 20.79
CA GLU A 553 -3.00 14.69 21.76
C GLU A 553 -1.68 14.28 21.07
N VAL A 554 -1.76 13.43 20.05
CA VAL A 554 -0.59 13.00 19.26
C VAL A 554 0.02 14.21 18.53
N PHE A 555 -0.79 15.04 17.90
CA PHE A 555 -0.31 16.22 17.19
C PHE A 555 0.26 17.28 18.14
N ASP A 556 -0.40 17.55 19.25
CA ASP A 556 0.09 18.49 20.26
C ASP A 556 1.48 18.08 20.81
N VAL A 557 1.64 16.80 21.14
CA VAL A 557 2.92 16.31 21.65
C VAL A 557 3.99 16.28 20.55
N ALA A 558 3.66 15.84 19.33
CA ALA A 558 4.60 15.85 18.20
C ALA A 558 5.10 17.27 17.88
N ALA A 559 4.19 18.26 17.89
CA ALA A 559 4.54 19.67 17.69
C ALA A 559 5.46 20.19 18.82
N ALA A 560 5.12 19.88 20.08
CA ALA A 560 5.90 20.32 21.25
C ALA A 560 7.30 19.70 21.31
N THR A 561 7.43 18.41 20.99
CA THR A 561 8.71 17.67 21.02
C THR A 561 9.54 17.86 19.75
N GLY A 562 8.91 18.34 18.67
CA GLY A 562 9.53 18.43 17.34
C GLY A 562 9.77 17.06 16.68
N THR A 563 9.05 16.03 17.10
CA THR A 563 9.04 14.73 16.40
C THR A 563 8.34 14.90 15.07
N LEU A 564 8.95 14.43 13.99
CA LEU A 564 8.36 14.44 12.67
C LEU A 564 7.24 13.40 12.58
N LEU A 565 6.17 13.72 11.88
CA LEU A 565 5.14 12.76 11.53
C LEU A 565 5.35 12.33 10.08
N GLU A 566 5.42 11.02 9.84
CA GLU A 566 5.65 10.49 8.51
C GLU A 566 4.42 10.66 7.60
N MET A 567 4.69 10.96 6.34
CA MET A 567 3.82 10.75 5.20
C MET A 567 4.43 9.65 4.34
N ASN A 568 4.13 8.41 4.68
CA ASN A 568 4.66 7.21 4.04
C ASN A 568 4.19 7.12 2.59
N GLY A 569 5.15 6.95 1.68
CA GLY A 569 4.95 6.93 0.24
C GLY A 569 4.61 5.55 -0.33
N SER A 570 4.58 4.48 0.47
CA SER A 570 4.09 3.18 -0.01
C SER A 570 2.63 3.30 -0.48
N ASP A 571 2.34 2.85 -1.70
CA ASP A 571 0.98 2.98 -2.29
C ASP A 571 -0.06 2.14 -1.55
N HIS A 572 0.37 1.17 -0.75
CA HIS A 572 -0.46 0.38 0.14
C HIS A 572 -0.73 1.06 1.49
N ARG A 573 0.01 2.12 1.84
CA ARG A 573 -0.16 2.86 3.10
C ARG A 573 -0.69 4.27 2.89
N LEU A 574 0.08 5.14 2.22
CA LEU A 574 -0.15 6.60 2.08
C LEU A 574 -0.54 7.24 3.43
N ASP A 575 0.29 7.02 4.44
CA ASP A 575 0.04 7.29 5.85
C ASP A 575 1.08 8.31 6.41
N LEU A 576 0.65 9.45 6.88
CA LEU A 576 -0.67 9.97 7.18
C LEU A 576 -1.53 10.25 5.93
N SER A 577 -2.88 10.21 6.12
CA SER A 577 -3.79 10.74 5.13
C SER A 577 -3.63 12.25 4.96
N ALA A 578 -3.98 12.76 3.77
CA ALA A 578 -3.93 14.19 3.48
C ALA A 578 -4.72 15.04 4.51
N GLU A 579 -5.87 14.56 4.96
CA GLU A 579 -6.69 15.25 5.97
C GLU A 579 -5.96 15.35 7.32
N ARG A 580 -5.36 14.24 7.79
CA ARG A 580 -4.62 14.24 9.06
C ARG A 580 -3.35 15.08 8.98
N ALA A 581 -2.61 14.97 7.87
CA ALA A 581 -1.41 15.78 7.66
C ALA A 581 -1.73 17.28 7.67
N ARG A 582 -2.83 17.70 7.03
CA ARG A 582 -3.30 19.10 7.06
C ARG A 582 -3.60 19.57 8.49
N ARG A 583 -4.28 18.73 9.29
CA ARG A 583 -4.56 19.04 10.71
C ARG A 583 -3.27 19.12 11.53
N ALA A 584 -2.36 18.18 11.34
CA ALA A 584 -1.07 18.14 12.04
C ALA A 584 -0.25 19.41 11.76
N VAL A 585 -0.15 19.83 10.50
CA VAL A 585 0.56 21.06 10.12
C VAL A 585 -0.10 22.30 10.70
N ALA A 586 -1.43 22.35 10.77
CA ALA A 586 -2.16 23.47 11.38
C ALA A 586 -1.88 23.63 12.88
N VAL A 587 -1.53 22.56 13.59
CA VAL A 587 -1.10 22.55 15.01
C VAL A 587 0.39 22.89 15.15
N GLY A 588 1.17 22.85 14.06
CA GLY A 588 2.59 23.17 14.07
C GLY A 588 3.54 21.97 13.93
N CYS A 589 3.00 20.77 13.66
CA CYS A 589 3.82 19.60 13.38
C CYS A 589 4.67 19.81 12.14
N ARG A 590 5.84 19.16 12.12
CA ARG A 590 6.70 18.98 10.95
C ARG A 590 6.51 17.56 10.40
N LEU A 591 6.71 17.42 9.09
CA LEU A 591 6.48 16.16 8.40
C LEU A 591 7.79 15.60 7.85
N ALA A 592 7.87 14.28 7.73
CA ALA A 592 8.81 13.57 6.89
C ALA A 592 8.03 12.91 5.75
N ILE A 593 8.53 12.94 4.52
CA ILE A 593 7.96 12.23 3.38
C ILE A 593 8.95 11.14 2.99
N ASP A 594 8.59 9.88 3.22
CA ASP A 594 9.50 8.77 3.11
C ASP A 594 8.91 7.64 2.27
N SER A 595 9.77 6.82 1.67
CA SER A 595 9.31 5.74 0.78
C SER A 595 8.90 4.47 1.53
N ASP A 596 9.52 4.18 2.67
CA ASP A 596 9.44 2.89 3.35
C ASP A 596 9.87 1.75 2.40
N ALA A 597 10.92 2.03 1.61
CA ALA A 597 11.36 1.18 0.52
C ALA A 597 12.11 -0.05 1.05
N HIS A 598 11.68 -1.23 0.61
CA HIS A 598 12.33 -2.51 0.86
C HIS A 598 13.10 -3.01 -0.38
N ARG A 599 12.99 -2.27 -1.50
CA ARG A 599 13.67 -2.54 -2.79
C ARG A 599 14.07 -1.22 -3.43
N VAL A 600 15.10 -1.25 -4.29
CA VAL A 600 15.56 -0.04 -5.00
C VAL A 600 14.47 0.62 -5.86
N GLU A 601 13.56 -0.17 -6.42
CA GLU A 601 12.44 0.31 -7.22
C GLU A 601 11.43 1.09 -6.38
N GLU A 602 11.22 0.68 -5.14
CA GLU A 602 10.25 1.27 -4.21
C GLU A 602 10.67 2.65 -3.69
N LEU A 603 11.96 3.03 -3.78
CA LEU A 603 12.40 4.40 -3.52
C LEU A 603 11.65 5.43 -4.39
N THR A 604 11.12 5.01 -5.54
CA THR A 604 10.27 5.87 -6.37
C THR A 604 8.90 6.13 -5.76
N GLY A 605 8.47 5.33 -4.79
CA GLY A 605 7.19 5.46 -4.09
C GLY A 605 7.04 6.77 -3.32
N ILE A 606 8.14 7.39 -2.93
CA ILE A 606 8.15 8.71 -2.25
C ILE A 606 7.31 9.77 -3.01
N ARG A 607 7.18 9.66 -4.34
CA ARG A 607 6.34 10.54 -5.17
C ARG A 607 4.86 10.49 -4.77
N TRP A 608 4.37 9.35 -4.29
CA TRP A 608 2.99 9.23 -3.83
C TRP A 608 2.81 9.88 -2.45
N GLY A 609 3.83 9.83 -1.59
CA GLY A 609 3.89 10.61 -0.34
C GLY A 609 3.82 12.11 -0.63
N VAL A 610 4.62 12.60 -1.60
CA VAL A 610 4.55 13.98 -2.07
C VAL A 610 3.16 14.33 -2.59
N ALA A 611 2.53 13.43 -3.36
CA ALA A 611 1.17 13.68 -3.86
C ALA A 611 0.16 13.85 -2.73
N GLN A 612 0.25 13.06 -1.65
CA GLN A 612 -0.61 13.24 -0.47
C GLN A 612 -0.26 14.51 0.31
N ALA A 613 1.01 14.88 0.40
CA ALA A 613 1.43 16.14 1.03
C ALA A 613 0.86 17.35 0.26
N ARG A 614 0.88 17.34 -1.08
CA ARG A 614 0.26 18.36 -1.92
C ARG A 614 -1.26 18.45 -1.68
N ARG A 615 -1.95 17.32 -1.56
CA ARG A 615 -3.37 17.26 -1.18
C ARG A 615 -3.63 17.85 0.20
N ALA A 616 -2.68 17.75 1.10
CA ALA A 616 -2.71 18.31 2.46
C ALA A 616 -2.33 19.79 2.53
N TRP A 617 -2.13 20.48 1.40
CA TRP A 617 -1.69 21.87 1.33
C TRP A 617 -0.29 22.12 1.90
N VAL A 618 0.54 21.08 1.94
CA VAL A 618 1.87 21.12 2.53
C VAL A 618 2.85 21.88 1.65
N THR A 619 3.62 22.78 2.26
CA THR A 619 4.73 23.49 1.64
C THR A 619 6.07 22.87 2.03
N ARG A 620 7.11 23.13 1.27
CA ARG A 620 8.47 22.60 1.50
C ARG A 620 9.07 22.96 2.87
N GLU A 621 8.65 24.07 3.46
CA GLU A 621 9.19 24.58 4.72
C GLU A 621 8.85 23.69 5.92
N VAL A 622 7.74 22.96 5.85
CA VAL A 622 7.29 22.06 6.92
C VAL A 622 7.74 20.60 6.71
N VAL A 623 8.39 20.30 5.57
CA VAL A 623 8.88 18.96 5.22
C VAL A 623 10.36 18.85 5.51
N ALA A 624 10.74 17.96 6.42
CA ALA A 624 12.13 17.81 6.85
C ALA A 624 13.05 17.30 5.73
N ASN A 625 12.52 16.47 4.83
CA ASN A 625 13.28 15.99 3.67
C ASN A 625 13.71 17.09 2.68
N CYS A 626 13.10 18.28 2.76
CA CYS A 626 13.49 19.45 1.97
C CYS A 626 14.65 20.24 2.61
N TRP A 627 15.01 19.95 3.86
CA TRP A 627 16.05 20.69 4.58
C TRP A 627 17.44 20.24 4.17
N PRO A 628 18.44 21.16 4.21
CA PRO A 628 19.84 20.76 4.10
C PRO A 628 20.20 19.73 5.18
N ARG A 629 21.00 18.73 4.80
CA ARG A 629 21.41 17.63 5.72
C ARG A 629 21.93 18.13 7.07
N ALA A 630 22.77 19.16 7.06
CA ALA A 630 23.31 19.72 8.28
C ALA A 630 22.23 20.29 9.22
N TYR A 631 21.20 20.94 8.65
CA TYR A 631 20.08 21.46 9.43
C TYR A 631 19.21 20.33 9.97
N LEU A 632 18.93 19.32 9.17
CA LEU A 632 18.17 18.12 9.58
C LEU A 632 18.84 17.43 10.78
N LEU A 633 20.13 17.13 10.69
CA LEU A 633 20.88 16.48 11.78
C LEU A 633 20.95 17.36 13.04
N ALA A 634 21.08 18.68 12.88
CA ALA A 634 21.01 19.62 14.00
C ALA A 634 19.61 19.65 14.64
N TRP A 635 18.55 19.50 13.85
CA TRP A 635 17.18 19.38 14.34
C TRP A 635 17.01 18.14 15.21
N PHE A 636 17.50 16.97 14.77
CA PHE A 636 17.45 15.73 15.54
C PHE A 636 18.28 15.88 16.83
N ALA A 637 19.52 16.33 16.76
CA ALA A 637 20.38 16.52 17.94
C ALA A 637 19.79 17.48 19.00
N ALA A 638 18.99 18.47 18.58
CA ALA A 638 18.35 19.41 19.49
C ALA A 638 17.10 18.84 20.19
N LYS A 639 16.67 17.62 19.89
CA LYS A 639 15.42 17.06 20.43
C LYS A 639 15.46 16.89 21.95
N ALA A 640 16.57 16.42 22.51
CA ALA A 640 16.73 16.29 23.96
C ALA A 640 16.45 17.60 24.71
N THR A 641 16.75 18.77 24.11
CA THR A 641 16.46 20.08 24.69
C THR A 641 14.96 20.43 24.59
N ARG A 642 14.26 19.93 23.58
CA ARG A 642 12.82 20.18 23.39
C ARG A 642 11.93 19.33 24.29
N VAL A 643 12.39 18.15 24.69
CA VAL A 643 11.64 17.25 25.58
C VAL A 643 12.03 17.38 27.06
N ALA A 644 13.10 18.11 27.39
CA ALA A 644 13.50 18.43 28.76
C ALA A 644 12.60 19.53 29.33
#